data_38ee160a9c23d5c6777e0c77cda13b49
#
_entry.id   38ee160a9c23d5c6777e0c77cda13b49
#
_cell.length_a   1.000
_cell.length_b   1.000
_cell.length_c   1.000
_cell.angle_alpha   90.00
_cell.angle_beta   90.00
_cell.angle_gamma   90.00
#
_symmetry.space_group_name_H-M   'P 1'
#
loop_
_entity.id
_entity.type
_entity.pdbx_description
1 polymer ?
#
loop_
_entity_poly.entity_id
_entity_poly.type
_entity_poly.pdbx_seq_one_letter_code
_entity_poly.pdbx_strand_id
1 'polypeptide(L)'
;MGDKENVSNKENIGGTPQGGHKYDAKSIKVLGGLEAVRLRPAMYIGSTGEMGLHHLVWEVVDNSVDEAMAGFADEITVTVHADESVTVVDNGRGIPVDMHATEKRPAAEVVLTVLHAGGKFDSDTYKVSGGLHGVGVSVVNALSDWLELEISRDGAVWEQTYEKGKPTNKLKQTGKTRKTGTKVTFHPDPSIFEKTVYSFDTLSQRLRELAFLNKGLTITLTDERTEKTAEFKFSGGIAEFVKHLNRGKETLHDSPIYIEGKRGAVEIEIALQYNDTYGENIFAFANTINTVDGGTHLSGFRSALTRSINNFASSAGMLKEQKDEVTITGDDVREGLVAVVSVRLPQPQFEGQTKGKLNSDIKGDVEQLVNEKLGEWFDKHSTVARRIISKCIDAARAREAARKARELTRRKSAMDSSGLPGKLADCQERDPARCELFVVEGESAGGSAKMGRDRKYQAILPLKGKILNVEKARYDKMLGHEEIRAIITALGTGIGKDDFDAGKLRYHKIILMTDADVDGSHIRTLLLTFFFRHMKELIERGHIYIAQPPLYRVKRGKTEKYIRDDREFARELMKRATEDHVVKAKEGVNLEGARLTSFLLNVQEYEAASAKLGRRLREPGLVELLVESGLEKKTDFEDKKGLEKLLKQLEKTKLKLDGKIVFDEEHSLHEIQFGPPHSQKINWAVASTAEYKRLRGLAKQIEEFNHPPFTVARNGDKVTKEKVTDVLNYIVEDAKKDFTITRFKGLGEMNAEQLWDTTMNADTRTLLQVKLEDAVAAEDIFTTLMGENVEARRKFIEDNALEVVNLDI
;
A
#
# COMPACT_ATOMS: atom_id res chain seq x y z
N MET A 1 24.02 -37.81 75.81
CA MET A 1 22.70 -37.63 76.28
C MET A 1 22.13 -36.51 75.39
N GLY A 2 21.36 -36.77 74.52
CA GLY A 2 20.06 -37.31 74.24
C GLY A 2 19.50 -36.39 73.17
N ASP A 3 19.29 -36.87 72.08
CA ASP A 3 18.14 -37.33 71.38
C ASP A 3 17.24 -36.23 70.76
N LYS A 4 17.14 -36.33 69.41
CA LYS A 4 15.97 -36.28 68.54
C LYS A 4 15.21 -34.94 68.40
N GLU A 5 14.71 -34.53 67.29
CA GLU A 5 14.10 -35.17 66.15
C GLU A 5 14.11 -34.34 64.87
N ASN A 6 14.35 -35.00 63.78
CA ASN A 6 14.07 -34.56 62.42
C ASN A 6 12.59 -34.40 62.14
N VAL A 7 12.17 -33.33 61.47
CA VAL A 7 11.00 -33.33 60.58
C VAL A 7 11.36 -32.64 59.26
N SER A 8 11.58 -33.49 58.30
CA SER A 8 11.65 -33.12 56.87
C SER A 8 10.25 -32.83 56.36
N ASN A 9 9.99 -31.62 55.89
CA ASN A 9 8.92 -31.31 54.94
C ASN A 9 9.49 -31.29 53.51
N LYS A 10 9.32 -32.43 52.84
CA LYS A 10 9.37 -32.52 51.39
C LYS A 10 8.03 -32.09 50.84
N GLU A 11 7.92 -30.89 50.34
CA GLU A 11 6.81 -30.54 49.46
C GLU A 11 7.01 -31.21 48.10
N ASN A 12 6.10 -32.12 47.84
CA ASN A 12 5.89 -32.78 46.55
C ASN A 12 5.40 -31.76 45.52
N ILE A 13 6.26 -31.26 44.65
CA ILE A 13 5.86 -30.64 43.39
C ILE A 13 5.97 -31.72 42.31
N GLY A 14 4.88 -32.47 42.18
CA GLY A 14 4.75 -33.56 41.19
C GLY A 14 3.31 -33.74 40.78
N GLY A 15 2.68 -32.68 40.22
CA GLY A 15 1.43 -32.76 39.49
C GLY A 15 1.74 -33.12 38.04
N THR A 16 1.69 -34.41 37.70
CA THR A 16 1.64 -34.88 36.31
C THR A 16 0.33 -34.37 35.67
N PRO A 17 0.36 -33.74 34.50
CA PRO A 17 -0.86 -33.45 33.74
C PRO A 17 -1.43 -34.79 33.25
N GLN A 18 -2.55 -35.22 33.81
CA GLN A 18 -3.39 -36.28 33.24
C GLN A 18 -3.88 -35.83 31.87
N GLY A 19 -3.54 -36.56 30.81
CA GLY A 19 -4.02 -36.33 29.45
C GLY A 19 -2.94 -36.21 28.38
N GLY A 20 -1.76 -36.70 28.60
CA GLY A 20 -0.71 -36.77 27.59
C GLY A 20 -1.04 -37.78 26.49
N HIS A 21 -1.43 -37.31 25.29
CA HIS A 21 -1.29 -38.13 24.10
C HIS A 21 0.15 -38.60 24.00
N LYS A 22 0.37 -39.93 24.03
CA LYS A 22 1.71 -40.53 23.82
C LYS A 22 2.18 -40.10 22.43
N TYR A 23 3.31 -39.36 22.38
CA TYR A 23 4.02 -39.08 21.15
C TYR A 23 4.69 -40.39 20.67
N ASP A 24 3.97 -41.10 19.78
CA ASP A 24 4.42 -42.36 19.19
C ASP A 24 4.34 -42.27 17.64
N ALA A 25 4.70 -43.33 16.95
CA ALA A 25 4.65 -43.40 15.49
C ALA A 25 3.25 -43.12 14.90
N LYS A 26 2.15 -43.28 15.68
CA LYS A 26 0.78 -43.00 15.26
C LYS A 26 0.46 -41.48 15.35
N SER A 27 1.24 -40.69 16.11
CA SER A 27 1.08 -39.25 16.17
C SER A 27 1.80 -38.53 15.02
N ILE A 28 2.61 -39.25 14.22
CA ILE A 28 3.22 -38.73 13.00
C ILE A 28 2.24 -38.89 11.84
N LYS A 29 1.60 -37.77 11.47
CA LYS A 29 0.71 -37.73 10.28
C LYS A 29 1.53 -37.35 9.06
N VAL A 30 1.52 -38.18 8.03
CA VAL A 30 2.02 -37.84 6.71
C VAL A 30 0.86 -37.22 5.94
N LEU A 31 0.98 -35.93 5.66
CA LEU A 31 0.01 -35.19 4.82
C LEU A 31 0.44 -35.32 3.37
N GLY A 32 -0.45 -35.76 2.52
CA GLY A 32 -0.19 -35.93 1.08
C GLY A 32 -0.65 -34.71 0.26
N GLY A 33 0.21 -34.27 -0.69
CA GLY A 33 -0.18 -33.38 -1.77
C GLY A 33 -0.80 -32.04 -1.30
N LEU A 34 -1.94 -31.68 -1.90
CA LEU A 34 -2.61 -30.38 -1.70
C LEU A 34 -3.25 -30.22 -0.31
N GLU A 35 -3.47 -31.30 0.43
CA GLU A 35 -3.97 -31.22 1.82
C GLU A 35 -2.96 -30.56 2.76
N ALA A 36 -1.65 -30.75 2.51
CA ALA A 36 -0.59 -30.07 3.26
C ALA A 36 -0.61 -28.56 3.02
N VAL A 37 -0.91 -28.13 1.78
CA VAL A 37 -1.03 -26.71 1.40
C VAL A 37 -2.19 -26.05 2.16
N ARG A 38 -3.37 -26.70 2.18
CA ARG A 38 -4.55 -26.17 2.88
C ARG A 38 -4.37 -26.10 4.39
N LEU A 39 -3.62 -27.05 4.98
CA LEU A 39 -3.37 -27.07 6.43
C LEU A 39 -2.35 -26.00 6.85
N ARG A 40 -1.37 -25.67 5.99
CA ARG A 40 -0.31 -24.71 6.29
C ARG A 40 -0.05 -23.75 5.10
N PRO A 41 -1.05 -22.95 4.70
CA PRO A 41 -0.97 -22.08 3.52
C PRO A 41 0.19 -21.08 3.59
N ALA A 42 0.48 -20.54 4.77
CA ALA A 42 1.56 -19.57 4.97
C ALA A 42 2.95 -20.11 4.57
N MET A 43 3.18 -21.43 4.56
CA MET A 43 4.44 -22.00 4.08
C MET A 43 4.63 -21.81 2.55
N TYR A 44 3.55 -21.66 1.80
CA TYR A 44 3.55 -21.58 0.33
C TYR A 44 3.32 -20.18 -0.20
N ILE A 45 2.48 -19.37 0.48
CA ILE A 45 2.10 -18.01 0.06
C ILE A 45 2.53 -16.92 1.05
N GLY A 46 3.33 -17.28 2.08
CA GLY A 46 3.88 -16.35 3.08
C GLY A 46 2.90 -15.96 4.18
N SER A 47 1.63 -15.73 3.90
CA SER A 47 0.60 -15.39 4.89
C SER A 47 -0.80 -15.77 4.41
N THR A 48 -1.81 -15.73 5.29
CA THR A 48 -3.23 -15.85 4.95
C THR A 48 -3.96 -14.51 4.98
N GLY A 49 -3.25 -13.41 5.20
CA GLY A 49 -3.75 -12.06 5.12
C GLY A 49 -3.73 -11.51 3.69
N GLU A 50 -3.86 -10.20 3.57
CA GLU A 50 -3.97 -9.48 2.29
C GLU A 50 -2.84 -9.80 1.29
N MET A 51 -1.58 -9.84 1.74
CA MET A 51 -0.44 -10.18 0.89
C MET A 51 -0.50 -11.59 0.32
N GLY A 52 -0.87 -12.57 1.14
CA GLY A 52 -1.03 -13.96 0.68
C GLY A 52 -2.19 -14.12 -0.29
N LEU A 53 -3.27 -13.34 -0.13
CA LEU A 53 -4.37 -13.31 -1.08
C LEU A 53 -3.91 -12.83 -2.48
N HIS A 54 -3.19 -11.70 -2.53
CA HIS A 54 -2.66 -11.17 -3.78
C HIS A 54 -1.62 -12.11 -4.42
N HIS A 55 -0.89 -12.88 -3.60
CA HIS A 55 0.08 -13.86 -4.08
C HIS A 55 -0.54 -14.93 -4.98
N LEU A 56 -1.80 -15.30 -4.75
CA LEU A 56 -2.52 -16.22 -5.65
C LEU A 56 -2.60 -15.68 -7.08
N VAL A 57 -2.90 -14.40 -7.25
CA VAL A 57 -2.94 -13.75 -8.57
C VAL A 57 -1.55 -13.74 -9.19
N TRP A 58 -0.51 -13.41 -8.41
CA TRP A 58 0.85 -13.35 -8.91
C TRP A 58 1.36 -14.70 -9.39
N GLU A 59 1.03 -15.80 -8.71
CA GLU A 59 1.43 -17.16 -9.16
C GLU A 59 0.79 -17.53 -10.51
N VAL A 60 -0.43 -17.10 -10.78
CA VAL A 60 -1.06 -17.34 -12.09
C VAL A 60 -0.49 -16.41 -13.16
N VAL A 61 -0.32 -15.12 -12.86
CA VAL A 61 0.26 -14.13 -13.79
C VAL A 61 1.71 -14.48 -14.13
N ASP A 62 2.52 -14.90 -13.14
CA ASP A 62 3.92 -15.29 -13.38
C ASP A 62 4.03 -16.48 -14.36
N ASN A 63 3.03 -17.37 -14.41
CA ASN A 63 3.00 -18.42 -15.44
C ASN A 63 2.77 -17.86 -16.85
N SER A 64 1.89 -16.87 -16.99
CA SER A 64 1.65 -16.17 -18.25
C SER A 64 2.87 -15.32 -18.66
N VAL A 65 3.57 -14.71 -17.71
CA VAL A 65 4.83 -13.99 -17.96
C VAL A 65 5.96 -14.95 -18.39
N ASP A 66 5.99 -16.17 -17.85
CA ASP A 66 6.96 -17.19 -18.30
C ASP A 66 6.74 -17.57 -19.78
N GLU A 67 5.47 -17.62 -20.25
CA GLU A 67 5.16 -17.78 -21.68
C GLU A 67 5.64 -16.56 -22.51
N ALA A 68 5.51 -15.34 -21.96
CA ALA A 68 6.00 -14.14 -22.61
C ALA A 68 7.54 -14.10 -22.67
N MET A 69 8.24 -14.48 -21.59
CA MET A 69 9.69 -14.60 -21.59
C MET A 69 10.21 -15.66 -22.57
N ALA A 70 9.42 -16.72 -22.77
CA ALA A 70 9.71 -17.74 -23.76
C ALA A 70 9.38 -17.30 -25.21
N GLY A 71 8.77 -16.12 -25.40
CA GLY A 71 8.43 -15.52 -26.68
C GLY A 71 7.13 -16.03 -27.31
N PHE A 72 6.24 -16.64 -26.52
CA PHE A 72 4.99 -17.21 -27.01
C PHE A 72 3.74 -16.41 -26.63
N ALA A 73 3.84 -15.47 -25.67
CA ALA A 73 2.76 -14.59 -25.28
C ALA A 73 3.20 -13.12 -25.39
N ASP A 74 2.28 -12.24 -25.78
CA ASP A 74 2.48 -10.78 -25.82
C ASP A 74 1.32 -10.01 -25.19
N GLU A 75 0.27 -10.72 -24.74
CA GLU A 75 -0.90 -10.14 -24.11
C GLU A 75 -1.34 -10.96 -22.88
N ILE A 76 -1.57 -10.27 -21.76
CA ILE A 76 -2.10 -10.84 -20.53
C ILE A 76 -3.26 -9.96 -20.06
N THR A 77 -4.39 -10.56 -19.73
CA THR A 77 -5.54 -9.85 -19.16
C THR A 77 -5.84 -10.41 -17.77
N VAL A 78 -5.96 -9.51 -16.79
CA VAL A 78 -6.34 -9.85 -15.42
C VAL A 78 -7.65 -9.13 -15.10
N THR A 79 -8.67 -9.88 -14.69
CA THR A 79 -9.98 -9.33 -14.33
C THR A 79 -10.36 -9.74 -12.91
N VAL A 80 -10.62 -8.76 -12.05
CA VAL A 80 -11.23 -8.98 -10.72
C VAL A 80 -12.74 -8.81 -10.88
N HIS A 81 -13.48 -9.85 -10.62
CA HIS A 81 -14.93 -9.88 -10.79
C HIS A 81 -15.68 -9.34 -9.58
N ALA A 82 -16.99 -9.09 -9.78
CA ALA A 82 -17.86 -8.56 -8.74
C ALA A 82 -18.03 -9.50 -7.53
N ASP A 83 -17.86 -10.80 -7.73
CA ASP A 83 -17.93 -11.87 -6.72
C ASP A 83 -16.58 -12.17 -6.03
N GLU A 84 -15.56 -11.33 -6.24
CA GLU A 84 -14.19 -11.48 -5.74
C GLU A 84 -13.41 -12.64 -6.40
N SER A 85 -13.92 -13.26 -7.45
CA SER A 85 -13.12 -14.18 -8.27
C SER A 85 -12.16 -13.41 -9.17
N VAL A 86 -11.08 -14.05 -9.60
CA VAL A 86 -10.10 -13.46 -10.52
C VAL A 86 -9.92 -14.34 -11.73
N THR A 87 -9.95 -13.72 -12.90
CA THR A 87 -9.60 -14.35 -14.18
C THR A 87 -8.27 -13.82 -14.69
N VAL A 88 -7.38 -14.73 -15.06
CA VAL A 88 -6.14 -14.42 -15.78
C VAL A 88 -6.18 -15.12 -17.13
N VAL A 89 -5.94 -14.39 -18.20
CA VAL A 89 -5.91 -14.89 -19.57
C VAL A 89 -4.59 -14.52 -20.21
N ASP A 90 -3.94 -15.47 -20.88
CA ASP A 90 -2.81 -15.21 -21.76
C ASP A 90 -3.07 -15.74 -23.19
N ASN A 91 -2.30 -15.26 -24.14
CA ASN A 91 -2.31 -15.72 -25.51
C ASN A 91 -1.08 -16.62 -25.84
N GLY A 92 -0.54 -17.29 -24.82
CA GLY A 92 0.60 -18.21 -24.95
C GLY A 92 0.26 -19.52 -25.68
N ARG A 93 1.10 -20.55 -25.48
CA ARG A 93 0.92 -21.87 -26.14
C ARG A 93 -0.25 -22.66 -25.58
N GLY A 94 -0.76 -22.33 -24.38
CA GLY A 94 -1.70 -23.15 -23.62
C GLY A 94 -1.04 -24.36 -22.93
N ILE A 95 -1.51 -24.69 -21.74
CA ILE A 95 -1.01 -25.85 -20.97
C ILE A 95 -1.22 -27.13 -21.78
N PRO A 96 -0.25 -28.08 -21.82
CA PRO A 96 -0.42 -29.36 -22.53
C PRO A 96 -1.63 -30.15 -22.02
N VAL A 97 -2.41 -30.68 -22.95
CA VAL A 97 -3.65 -31.45 -22.68
C VAL A 97 -3.47 -32.96 -22.84
N ASP A 98 -2.32 -33.37 -23.37
CA ASP A 98 -1.99 -34.79 -23.61
C ASP A 98 -1.88 -35.55 -22.30
N MET A 99 -2.00 -36.92 -22.40
CA MET A 99 -1.86 -37.81 -21.25
C MET A 99 -0.42 -37.87 -20.76
N HIS A 100 -0.21 -37.51 -19.49
CA HIS A 100 1.12 -37.59 -18.85
C HIS A 100 1.57 -39.07 -18.78
N ALA A 101 2.79 -39.34 -19.21
CA ALA A 101 3.29 -40.69 -19.39
C ALA A 101 3.28 -41.54 -18.09
N THR A 102 3.66 -40.93 -16.96
CA THR A 102 3.76 -41.62 -15.67
C THR A 102 2.45 -41.53 -14.87
N GLU A 103 1.82 -40.34 -14.78
CA GLU A 103 0.64 -40.11 -13.96
C GLU A 103 -0.67 -40.69 -14.55
N LYS A 104 -0.67 -40.99 -15.85
CA LYS A 104 -1.85 -41.51 -16.59
C LYS A 104 -3.08 -40.62 -16.47
N ARG A 105 -2.87 -39.33 -16.33
CA ARG A 105 -3.86 -38.23 -16.29
C ARG A 105 -3.46 -37.16 -17.30
N PRO A 106 -4.37 -36.29 -17.77
CA PRO A 106 -4.01 -35.14 -18.59
C PRO A 106 -2.94 -34.30 -17.93
N ALA A 107 -1.95 -33.82 -18.72
CA ALA A 107 -0.84 -33.02 -18.18
C ALA A 107 -1.34 -31.76 -17.47
N ALA A 108 -2.39 -31.09 -17.99
CA ALA A 108 -3.05 -29.97 -17.35
C ALA A 108 -3.58 -30.30 -15.94
N GLU A 109 -4.24 -31.48 -15.77
CA GLU A 109 -4.69 -31.92 -14.46
C GLU A 109 -3.52 -32.20 -13.50
N VAL A 110 -2.44 -32.79 -14.01
CA VAL A 110 -1.23 -33.05 -13.20
C VAL A 110 -0.63 -31.73 -12.67
N VAL A 111 -0.48 -30.72 -13.53
CA VAL A 111 0.06 -29.40 -13.17
C VAL A 111 -0.78 -28.70 -12.09
N LEU A 112 -2.10 -28.88 -12.11
CA LEU A 112 -3.00 -28.26 -11.14
C LEU A 112 -3.19 -29.05 -9.84
N THR A 113 -2.86 -30.35 -9.81
CA THR A 113 -3.18 -31.22 -8.66
C THR A 113 -1.98 -31.88 -8.00
N VAL A 114 -0.80 -31.82 -8.62
CA VAL A 114 0.42 -32.44 -8.08
C VAL A 114 1.45 -31.36 -7.79
N LEU A 115 1.95 -31.35 -6.55
CA LEU A 115 3.06 -30.46 -6.18
C LEU A 115 4.36 -30.94 -6.88
N HIS A 116 5.20 -29.98 -7.24
CA HIS A 116 6.46 -30.22 -7.93
C HIS A 116 6.28 -30.90 -9.31
N ALA A 117 5.19 -30.55 -9.99
CA ALA A 117 4.92 -30.97 -11.37
C ALA A 117 4.89 -29.73 -12.29
N GLY A 118 5.54 -29.82 -13.45
CA GLY A 118 5.51 -28.74 -14.46
C GLY A 118 6.63 -28.85 -15.48
N GLY A 119 6.41 -28.27 -16.66
CA GLY A 119 7.36 -28.25 -17.79
C GLY A 119 8.60 -27.36 -17.54
N LYS A 120 8.65 -26.60 -16.44
CA LYS A 120 9.74 -25.69 -16.07
C LYS A 120 10.96 -26.40 -15.47
N PHE A 121 10.85 -27.69 -15.18
CA PHE A 121 11.99 -28.54 -14.81
C PHE A 121 12.82 -28.99 -16.02
N ASP A 122 12.28 -28.81 -17.22
CA ASP A 122 12.96 -29.14 -18.48
C ASP A 122 13.54 -27.86 -19.10
N SER A 123 14.88 -27.78 -19.17
CA SER A 123 15.63 -26.64 -19.72
C SER A 123 15.42 -26.43 -21.21
N ASP A 124 14.94 -27.46 -21.95
CA ASP A 124 14.65 -27.33 -23.38
C ASP A 124 13.32 -26.65 -23.63
N THR A 125 12.39 -26.74 -22.70
CA THR A 125 11.05 -26.14 -22.79
C THR A 125 11.05 -24.69 -22.32
N TYR A 126 11.74 -24.37 -21.20
CA TYR A 126 11.91 -23.02 -20.67
C TYR A 126 13.37 -22.77 -20.28
N LYS A 127 14.07 -21.96 -21.10
CA LYS A 127 15.46 -21.59 -20.80
C LYS A 127 15.57 -20.67 -19.58
N VAL A 128 14.57 -19.84 -19.36
CA VAL A 128 14.45 -18.90 -18.24
C VAL A 128 13.02 -18.92 -17.76
N SER A 129 12.78 -19.04 -16.48
CA SER A 129 11.45 -18.91 -15.87
C SER A 129 11.55 -18.32 -14.47
N GLY A 130 10.49 -17.64 -14.03
CA GLY A 130 10.32 -17.17 -12.65
C GLY A 130 9.77 -18.27 -11.75
N GLY A 131 8.96 -19.16 -12.28
CA GLY A 131 8.37 -20.30 -11.58
C GLY A 131 9.33 -21.49 -11.50
N LEU A 132 9.99 -21.69 -10.37
CA LEU A 132 11.05 -22.71 -10.22
C LEU A 132 10.62 -24.00 -9.53
N HIS A 133 9.57 -23.94 -8.71
CA HIS A 133 9.23 -25.03 -7.79
C HIS A 133 8.13 -25.96 -8.31
N GLY A 134 7.45 -25.60 -9.42
CA GLY A 134 6.34 -26.38 -9.97
C GLY A 134 5.16 -26.51 -9.00
N VAL A 135 4.92 -25.48 -8.15
CA VAL A 135 3.86 -25.52 -7.13
C VAL A 135 2.85 -24.37 -7.27
N GLY A 136 3.16 -23.30 -7.99
CA GLY A 136 2.36 -22.08 -7.99
C GLY A 136 0.88 -22.29 -8.25
N VAL A 137 0.52 -22.75 -9.46
CA VAL A 137 -0.89 -22.93 -9.83
C VAL A 137 -1.59 -24.05 -9.04
N SER A 138 -0.87 -25.08 -8.60
CA SER A 138 -1.44 -26.13 -7.74
C SER A 138 -1.72 -25.61 -6.33
N VAL A 139 -0.93 -24.66 -5.83
CA VAL A 139 -1.20 -23.95 -4.57
C VAL A 139 -2.41 -23.05 -4.72
N VAL A 140 -2.54 -22.30 -5.83
CA VAL A 140 -3.75 -21.49 -6.11
C VAL A 140 -4.99 -22.38 -6.12
N ASN A 141 -4.96 -23.50 -6.84
CA ASN A 141 -6.05 -24.46 -6.88
C ASN A 141 -6.40 -25.02 -5.48
N ALA A 142 -5.39 -25.37 -4.67
CA ALA A 142 -5.60 -25.88 -3.32
C ALA A 142 -6.23 -24.86 -2.37
N LEU A 143 -5.91 -23.57 -2.54
CA LEU A 143 -6.37 -22.46 -1.67
C LEU A 143 -7.61 -21.73 -2.21
N SER A 144 -8.16 -22.20 -3.32
CA SER A 144 -9.43 -21.73 -3.89
C SER A 144 -10.57 -22.66 -3.46
N ASP A 145 -11.77 -22.14 -3.26
CA ASP A 145 -12.97 -22.95 -3.07
C ASP A 145 -13.44 -23.54 -4.41
N TRP A 146 -13.27 -22.78 -5.51
CA TRP A 146 -13.41 -23.31 -6.87
C TRP A 146 -12.38 -22.68 -7.82
N LEU A 147 -12.06 -23.43 -8.89
CA LEU A 147 -11.20 -22.96 -9.97
C LEU A 147 -11.68 -23.55 -11.30
N GLU A 148 -11.72 -22.71 -12.35
CA GLU A 148 -12.04 -23.07 -13.72
C GLU A 148 -10.81 -22.88 -14.61
N LEU A 149 -10.48 -23.90 -15.36
CA LEU A 149 -9.40 -23.92 -16.34
C LEU A 149 -9.97 -24.04 -17.73
N GLU A 150 -9.63 -23.11 -18.63
CA GLU A 150 -9.88 -23.16 -20.05
C GLU A 150 -8.55 -23.09 -20.81
N ILE A 151 -8.32 -24.00 -21.72
CA ILE A 151 -7.09 -24.09 -22.53
C ILE A 151 -7.47 -24.07 -24.01
N SER A 152 -6.93 -23.09 -24.72
CA SER A 152 -7.00 -22.97 -26.17
C SER A 152 -5.70 -23.50 -26.76
N ARG A 153 -5.75 -24.73 -27.33
CA ARG A 153 -4.57 -25.41 -27.88
C ARG A 153 -4.94 -26.39 -28.99
N ASP A 154 -4.08 -26.50 -29.97
CA ASP A 154 -4.19 -27.48 -31.08
C ASP A 154 -5.53 -27.42 -31.82
N GLY A 155 -6.07 -26.21 -32.00
CA GLY A 155 -7.34 -25.97 -32.70
C GLY A 155 -8.60 -26.27 -31.88
N ALA A 156 -8.45 -26.54 -30.58
CA ALA A 156 -9.55 -26.93 -29.70
C ALA A 156 -9.54 -26.10 -28.40
N VAL A 157 -10.73 -25.96 -27.78
CA VAL A 157 -10.91 -25.43 -26.43
C VAL A 157 -11.16 -26.61 -25.50
N TRP A 158 -10.41 -26.62 -24.39
CA TRP A 158 -10.47 -27.66 -23.37
C TRP A 158 -10.83 -27.02 -22.04
N GLU A 159 -11.73 -27.66 -21.28
CA GLU A 159 -12.17 -27.14 -19.98
C GLU A 159 -12.12 -28.20 -18.89
N GLN A 160 -11.77 -27.76 -17.68
CA GLN A 160 -11.83 -28.58 -16.47
C GLN A 160 -12.08 -27.67 -15.27
N THR A 161 -12.88 -28.16 -14.31
CA THR A 161 -13.23 -27.44 -13.08
C THR A 161 -12.73 -28.18 -11.85
N TYR A 162 -12.45 -27.41 -10.79
CA TYR A 162 -11.88 -27.91 -9.55
C TYR A 162 -12.60 -27.28 -8.35
N GLU A 163 -12.70 -28.03 -7.27
CA GLU A 163 -13.14 -27.56 -5.97
C GLU A 163 -12.10 -27.95 -4.92
N LYS A 164 -11.58 -26.95 -4.20
CA LYS A 164 -10.59 -27.13 -3.12
C LYS A 164 -9.42 -28.01 -3.52
N GLY A 165 -8.90 -27.79 -4.72
CA GLY A 165 -7.77 -28.52 -5.29
C GLY A 165 -8.10 -29.85 -5.95
N LYS A 166 -9.36 -30.31 -5.95
CA LYS A 166 -9.78 -31.60 -6.52
C LYS A 166 -10.58 -31.38 -7.82
N PRO A 167 -10.28 -32.14 -8.89
CA PRO A 167 -11.07 -32.02 -10.13
C PRO A 167 -12.51 -32.48 -9.89
N THR A 168 -13.49 -31.72 -10.34
CA THR A 168 -14.93 -32.05 -10.26
C THR A 168 -15.42 -32.77 -11.51
N ASN A 169 -14.70 -32.63 -12.61
CA ASN A 169 -14.99 -33.27 -13.89
C ASN A 169 -13.68 -33.73 -14.56
N LYS A 170 -13.79 -34.43 -15.68
CA LYS A 170 -12.63 -34.76 -16.52
C LYS A 170 -12.36 -33.64 -17.51
N LEU A 171 -11.07 -33.41 -17.85
CA LEU A 171 -10.71 -32.51 -18.94
C LEU A 171 -11.38 -32.95 -20.22
N LYS A 172 -12.15 -32.06 -20.84
CA LYS A 172 -12.92 -32.36 -22.08
C LYS A 172 -12.81 -31.20 -23.05
N GLN A 173 -12.86 -31.57 -24.32
CA GLN A 173 -12.96 -30.62 -25.41
C GLN A 173 -14.39 -30.06 -25.46
N THR A 174 -14.52 -28.71 -25.39
CA THR A 174 -15.82 -28.01 -25.39
C THR A 174 -16.05 -27.22 -26.67
N GLY A 175 -14.97 -26.88 -27.40
CA GLY A 175 -15.08 -26.05 -28.60
C GLY A 175 -13.92 -26.22 -29.58
N LYS A 176 -13.99 -25.42 -30.67
CA LYS A 176 -12.89 -25.24 -31.63
C LYS A 176 -12.46 -23.79 -31.64
N THR A 177 -11.17 -23.56 -31.73
CA THR A 177 -10.60 -22.19 -31.73
C THR A 177 -9.40 -22.10 -32.67
N ARG A 178 -9.11 -20.90 -33.16
CA ARG A 178 -7.84 -20.61 -33.87
C ARG A 178 -6.82 -19.91 -32.95
N LYS A 179 -7.26 -19.53 -31.75
CA LYS A 179 -6.40 -18.90 -30.76
C LYS A 179 -5.67 -19.97 -29.95
N THR A 180 -4.58 -19.57 -29.33
CA THR A 180 -3.88 -20.33 -28.29
C THR A 180 -3.86 -19.52 -27.01
N GLY A 181 -3.71 -20.18 -25.86
CA GLY A 181 -3.59 -19.51 -24.57
C GLY A 181 -4.18 -20.31 -23.42
N THR A 182 -4.02 -19.78 -22.24
CA THR A 182 -4.59 -20.34 -21.01
C THR A 182 -5.46 -19.28 -20.33
N LYS A 183 -6.62 -19.70 -19.85
CA LYS A 183 -7.49 -18.90 -18.98
C LYS A 183 -7.71 -19.65 -17.69
N VAL A 184 -7.39 -19.00 -16.59
CA VAL A 184 -7.62 -19.52 -15.23
C VAL A 184 -8.52 -18.55 -14.50
N THR A 185 -9.67 -19.02 -14.04
CA THR A 185 -10.56 -18.28 -13.16
C THR A 185 -10.61 -18.99 -11.81
N PHE A 186 -10.42 -18.29 -10.72
CA PHE A 186 -10.41 -18.87 -9.39
C PHE A 186 -11.04 -17.93 -8.36
N HIS A 187 -11.63 -18.53 -7.33
CA HIS A 187 -12.18 -17.79 -6.17
C HIS A 187 -11.46 -18.24 -4.89
N PRO A 188 -10.86 -17.33 -4.11
CA PRO A 188 -10.13 -17.70 -2.91
C PRO A 188 -11.07 -18.29 -1.85
N ASP A 189 -10.64 -19.34 -1.15
CA ASP A 189 -11.46 -19.99 -0.12
C ASP A 189 -11.61 -19.11 1.13
N PRO A 190 -12.84 -18.62 1.45
CA PRO A 190 -13.08 -17.75 2.62
C PRO A 190 -12.82 -18.45 3.96
N SER A 191 -12.69 -19.77 3.98
CA SER A 191 -12.34 -20.52 5.19
C SER A 191 -10.84 -20.48 5.52
N ILE A 192 -10.00 -20.02 4.58
CA ILE A 192 -8.54 -19.93 4.72
C ILE A 192 -8.09 -18.49 4.87
N PHE A 193 -8.65 -17.57 4.07
CA PHE A 193 -8.25 -16.17 4.07
C PHE A 193 -9.11 -15.35 5.02
N GLU A 194 -8.47 -14.46 5.79
CA GLU A 194 -9.17 -13.55 6.71
C GLU A 194 -10.05 -12.54 5.95
N LYS A 195 -9.63 -12.17 4.75
CA LYS A 195 -10.37 -11.30 3.80
C LYS A 195 -10.11 -11.80 2.39
N THR A 196 -11.13 -11.71 1.55
CA THR A 196 -11.06 -12.12 0.12
C THR A 196 -11.07 -10.94 -0.85
N VAL A 197 -10.99 -9.70 -0.34
CA VAL A 197 -11.07 -8.48 -1.14
C VAL A 197 -9.71 -8.11 -1.72
N TYR A 198 -9.59 -8.10 -3.03
CA TYR A 198 -8.38 -7.67 -3.73
C TYR A 198 -8.25 -6.15 -3.81
N SER A 199 -7.01 -5.65 -3.73
CA SER A 199 -6.66 -4.24 -3.94
C SER A 199 -6.24 -4.03 -5.39
N PHE A 200 -6.97 -3.16 -6.11
CA PHE A 200 -6.62 -2.75 -7.48
C PHE A 200 -5.22 -2.15 -7.55
N ASP A 201 -4.87 -1.31 -6.58
CA ASP A 201 -3.61 -0.59 -6.58
C ASP A 201 -2.42 -1.55 -6.37
N THR A 202 -2.56 -2.52 -5.46
CA THR A 202 -1.55 -3.58 -5.22
C THR A 202 -1.32 -4.46 -6.46
N LEU A 203 -2.40 -4.86 -7.14
CA LEU A 203 -2.30 -5.62 -8.40
C LEU A 203 -1.68 -4.76 -9.50
N SER A 204 -2.16 -3.52 -9.67
CA SER A 204 -1.70 -2.57 -10.68
C SER A 204 -0.20 -2.32 -10.63
N GLN A 205 0.36 -2.18 -9.42
CA GLN A 205 1.79 -1.99 -9.21
C GLN A 205 2.60 -3.17 -9.75
N ARG A 206 2.29 -4.38 -9.30
CA ARG A 206 3.05 -5.58 -9.71
C ARG A 206 2.94 -5.82 -11.21
N LEU A 207 1.76 -5.65 -11.80
CA LEU A 207 1.54 -5.82 -13.23
C LEU A 207 2.30 -4.77 -14.06
N ARG A 208 2.41 -3.54 -13.58
CA ARG A 208 3.22 -2.49 -14.17
C ARG A 208 4.70 -2.83 -14.15
N GLU A 209 5.23 -3.32 -13.03
CA GLU A 209 6.62 -3.78 -12.92
C GLU A 209 6.91 -4.90 -13.94
N LEU A 210 6.02 -5.89 -14.03
CA LEU A 210 6.15 -7.00 -14.98
C LEU A 210 6.14 -6.52 -16.44
N ALA A 211 5.30 -5.53 -16.78
CA ALA A 211 5.27 -4.95 -18.12
C ALA A 211 6.55 -4.15 -18.44
N PHE A 212 7.15 -3.43 -17.47
CA PHE A 212 8.46 -2.79 -17.67
C PHE A 212 9.60 -3.81 -17.88
N LEU A 213 9.56 -4.92 -17.14
CA LEU A 213 10.61 -5.97 -17.23
C LEU A 213 10.51 -6.82 -18.49
N ASN A 214 9.34 -6.85 -19.14
CA ASN A 214 9.10 -7.63 -20.35
C ASN A 214 8.68 -6.70 -21.50
N LYS A 215 9.68 -6.16 -22.16
CA LYS A 215 9.55 -5.21 -23.25
C LYS A 215 8.56 -5.68 -24.33
N GLY A 216 7.52 -4.87 -24.57
CA GLY A 216 6.49 -5.14 -25.57
C GLY A 216 5.31 -5.97 -25.09
N LEU A 217 5.37 -6.57 -23.89
CA LEU A 217 4.24 -7.26 -23.27
C LEU A 217 3.16 -6.23 -22.89
N THR A 218 1.92 -6.54 -23.27
CA THR A 218 0.74 -5.77 -22.88
C THR A 218 0.04 -6.49 -21.72
N ILE A 219 -0.17 -5.81 -20.59
CA ILE A 219 -0.92 -6.35 -19.46
C ILE A 219 -2.10 -5.43 -19.18
N THR A 220 -3.32 -5.96 -19.21
CA THR A 220 -4.53 -5.21 -18.89
C THR A 220 -5.10 -5.70 -17.57
N LEU A 221 -5.34 -4.79 -16.64
CA LEU A 221 -6.03 -5.06 -15.37
C LEU A 221 -7.41 -4.40 -15.39
N THR A 222 -8.46 -5.16 -15.14
CA THR A 222 -9.83 -4.67 -15.00
C THR A 222 -10.38 -5.08 -13.64
N ASP A 223 -10.97 -4.16 -12.91
CA ASP A 223 -11.71 -4.41 -11.67
C ASP A 223 -13.19 -4.07 -11.90
N GLU A 224 -14.02 -5.09 -12.06
CA GLU A 224 -15.46 -4.93 -12.31
C GLU A 224 -16.22 -4.34 -11.11
N ARG A 225 -15.68 -4.47 -9.89
CA ARG A 225 -16.28 -3.92 -8.67
C ARG A 225 -16.23 -2.40 -8.64
N THR A 226 -15.14 -1.84 -9.18
CA THR A 226 -14.87 -0.39 -9.18
C THR A 226 -14.88 0.21 -10.60
N GLU A 227 -15.08 -0.64 -11.63
CA GLU A 227 -15.02 -0.28 -13.06
C GLU A 227 -13.70 0.41 -13.46
N LYS A 228 -12.62 0.13 -12.73
CA LYS A 228 -11.30 0.61 -13.05
C LYS A 228 -10.64 -0.33 -14.06
N THR A 229 -10.01 0.26 -15.07
CA THR A 229 -9.17 -0.47 -16.03
C THR A 229 -7.85 0.26 -16.17
N ALA A 230 -6.76 -0.50 -16.21
CA ALA A 230 -5.42 0.02 -16.47
C ALA A 230 -4.72 -0.90 -17.48
N GLU A 231 -4.08 -0.30 -18.48
CA GLU A 231 -3.26 -1.00 -19.46
C GLU A 231 -1.80 -0.61 -19.27
N PHE A 232 -0.93 -1.60 -19.23
CA PHE A 232 0.51 -1.45 -19.07
C PHE A 232 1.21 -2.00 -20.30
N LYS A 233 1.87 -1.13 -21.06
CA LYS A 233 2.66 -1.49 -22.23
C LYS A 233 3.84 -0.53 -22.36
N PHE A 234 5.05 -1.07 -22.24
CA PHE A 234 6.26 -0.27 -22.23
C PHE A 234 7.26 -0.80 -23.27
N SER A 235 7.40 -0.07 -24.37
CA SER A 235 8.33 -0.44 -25.45
C SER A 235 9.78 -0.15 -25.10
N GLY A 236 10.05 0.78 -24.18
CA GLY A 236 11.38 1.14 -23.70
C GLY A 236 11.93 0.25 -22.59
N GLY A 237 11.11 -0.71 -22.07
CA GLY A 237 11.57 -1.66 -21.06
C GLY A 237 12.05 -1.00 -19.77
N ILE A 238 13.14 -1.52 -19.18
CA ILE A 238 13.70 -1.01 -17.92
C ILE A 238 14.27 0.40 -18.02
N ALA A 239 14.65 0.87 -19.22
CA ALA A 239 15.06 2.26 -19.40
C ALA A 239 13.88 3.23 -19.23
N GLU A 240 12.69 2.82 -19.68
CA GLU A 240 11.46 3.57 -19.46
C GLU A 240 11.02 3.48 -17.98
N PHE A 241 11.27 2.36 -17.31
CA PHE A 241 11.05 2.22 -15.87
C PHE A 241 11.89 3.21 -15.07
N VAL A 242 13.20 3.34 -15.38
CA VAL A 242 14.08 4.34 -14.75
C VAL A 242 13.58 5.77 -14.99
N LYS A 243 13.10 6.09 -16.20
CA LYS A 243 12.45 7.39 -16.46
C LYS A 243 11.18 7.59 -15.63
N HIS A 244 10.39 6.54 -15.48
CA HIS A 244 9.19 6.57 -14.62
C HIS A 244 9.53 6.86 -13.16
N LEU A 245 10.57 6.21 -12.62
CA LEU A 245 11.06 6.42 -11.24
C LEU A 245 11.70 7.80 -11.02
N ASN A 246 12.10 8.48 -12.10
CA ASN A 246 12.64 9.85 -12.07
C ASN A 246 11.59 10.93 -12.34
N ARG A 247 10.31 10.56 -12.47
CA ARG A 247 9.25 11.57 -12.62
C ARG A 247 9.25 12.53 -11.44
N GLY A 248 9.22 13.82 -11.74
CA GLY A 248 9.23 14.87 -10.71
C GLY A 248 10.61 15.21 -10.12
N LYS A 249 11.70 14.58 -10.59
CA LYS A 249 13.08 14.86 -10.17
C LYS A 249 13.84 15.55 -11.31
N GLU A 250 14.76 16.43 -10.98
CA GLU A 250 15.67 17.03 -11.95
C GLU A 250 16.80 16.04 -12.25
N THR A 251 16.91 15.59 -13.50
CA THR A 251 17.89 14.60 -13.89
C THR A 251 19.19 15.25 -14.36
N LEU A 252 20.34 14.68 -14.03
CA LEU A 252 21.65 15.18 -14.46
C LEU A 252 21.92 14.91 -15.93
N HIS A 253 21.16 14.04 -16.58
CA HIS A 253 21.24 13.72 -18.01
C HIS A 253 19.88 13.23 -18.52
N ASP A 254 19.59 13.54 -19.81
CA ASP A 254 18.24 13.39 -20.39
C ASP A 254 17.79 11.93 -20.54
N SER A 255 18.72 11.04 -20.87
CA SER A 255 18.40 9.64 -21.13
C SER A 255 19.10 8.72 -20.12
N PRO A 256 18.42 7.68 -19.61
CA PRO A 256 19.06 6.67 -18.79
C PRO A 256 20.25 6.02 -19.52
N ILE A 257 21.30 5.71 -18.76
CA ILE A 257 22.40 4.86 -19.22
C ILE A 257 21.85 3.44 -19.27
N TYR A 258 21.92 2.82 -20.44
CA TYR A 258 21.42 1.46 -20.66
C TYR A 258 22.57 0.52 -20.99
N ILE A 259 22.63 -0.60 -20.30
CA ILE A 259 23.65 -1.64 -20.44
C ILE A 259 22.92 -2.96 -20.66
N GLU A 260 23.27 -3.65 -21.72
CA GLU A 260 22.76 -4.96 -22.06
C GLU A 260 23.91 -5.87 -22.48
N GLY A 261 23.84 -7.14 -22.08
CA GLY A 261 24.80 -8.13 -22.52
C GLY A 261 24.56 -9.50 -21.93
N LYS A 262 25.27 -10.48 -22.49
CA LYS A 262 25.23 -11.86 -22.05
C LYS A 262 26.61 -12.29 -21.59
N ARG A 263 26.67 -12.98 -20.45
CA ARG A 263 27.88 -13.60 -19.93
C ARG A 263 27.57 -15.07 -19.55
N GLY A 264 28.21 -15.98 -20.26
CA GLY A 264 27.83 -17.40 -20.14
C GLY A 264 26.35 -17.64 -20.43
N ALA A 265 25.62 -18.17 -19.45
CA ALA A 265 24.18 -18.41 -19.54
C ALA A 265 23.33 -17.25 -18.95
N VAL A 266 23.96 -16.20 -18.40
CA VAL A 266 23.28 -15.09 -17.73
C VAL A 266 23.08 -13.95 -18.72
N GLU A 267 21.86 -13.49 -18.87
CA GLU A 267 21.51 -12.26 -19.57
C GLU A 267 21.36 -11.14 -18.54
N ILE A 268 22.03 -10.01 -18.79
CA ILE A 268 22.11 -8.91 -17.83
C ILE A 268 21.62 -7.66 -18.56
N GLU A 269 20.65 -6.99 -17.95
CA GLU A 269 20.06 -5.76 -18.44
C GLU A 269 20.02 -4.75 -17.29
N ILE A 270 20.63 -3.58 -17.46
CA ILE A 270 20.73 -2.56 -16.43
C ILE A 270 20.40 -1.21 -17.04
N ALA A 271 19.53 -0.46 -16.39
CA ALA A 271 19.29 0.94 -16.67
C ALA A 271 19.56 1.78 -15.43
N LEU A 272 20.23 2.93 -15.60
CA LEU A 272 20.52 3.83 -14.49
C LEU A 272 20.50 5.29 -14.92
N GLN A 273 20.12 6.18 -14.02
CA GLN A 273 20.09 7.62 -14.24
C GLN A 273 20.34 8.36 -12.93
N TYR A 274 21.08 9.44 -12.98
CA TYR A 274 21.34 10.31 -11.84
C TYR A 274 20.40 11.50 -11.85
N ASN A 275 19.96 11.90 -10.67
CA ASN A 275 19.15 13.08 -10.43
C ASN A 275 19.76 13.96 -9.32
N ASP A 276 19.13 15.09 -9.03
CA ASP A 276 19.60 16.09 -8.05
C ASP A 276 19.34 15.70 -6.58
N THR A 277 18.57 14.63 -6.32
CA THR A 277 18.22 14.21 -4.94
C THR A 277 19.41 13.54 -4.22
N TYR A 278 19.24 13.31 -2.92
CA TYR A 278 20.31 12.73 -2.07
C TYR A 278 20.09 11.23 -1.77
N GLY A 279 18.94 10.67 -2.15
CA GLY A 279 18.60 9.27 -1.93
C GLY A 279 19.14 8.35 -3.04
N GLU A 280 19.28 7.04 -2.74
CA GLU A 280 19.42 6.00 -3.76
C GLU A 280 18.10 5.27 -3.93
N ASN A 281 17.77 4.90 -5.17
CA ASN A 281 16.60 4.11 -5.49
C ASN A 281 16.98 3.02 -6.50
N ILE A 282 17.28 1.80 -6.01
CA ILE A 282 17.76 0.70 -6.83
C ILE A 282 16.80 -0.47 -6.69
N PHE A 283 16.22 -0.91 -7.82
CA PHE A 283 15.43 -2.11 -7.92
C PHE A 283 16.24 -3.23 -8.57
N ALA A 284 16.18 -4.42 -7.98
CA ALA A 284 16.93 -5.57 -8.46
C ALA A 284 15.99 -6.75 -8.73
N PHE A 285 16.12 -7.35 -9.92
CA PHE A 285 15.25 -8.43 -10.37
C PHE A 285 16.07 -9.62 -10.86
N ALA A 286 15.59 -10.83 -10.58
CA ALA A 286 16.11 -12.06 -11.14
C ALA A 286 14.94 -12.86 -11.74
N ASN A 287 14.98 -13.14 -13.06
CA ASN A 287 13.86 -13.76 -13.80
C ASN A 287 12.51 -13.10 -13.48
N THR A 288 12.46 -11.77 -13.55
CA THR A 288 11.31 -10.89 -13.24
C THR A 288 10.87 -10.83 -11.76
N ILE A 289 11.49 -11.62 -10.88
CA ILE A 289 11.20 -11.62 -9.44
C ILE A 289 11.95 -10.47 -8.77
N ASN A 290 11.27 -9.65 -8.01
CA ASN A 290 11.88 -8.57 -7.23
C ASN A 290 12.65 -9.16 -6.04
N THR A 291 13.97 -8.94 -6.02
CA THR A 291 14.85 -9.38 -4.94
C THR A 291 15.06 -8.26 -3.93
N VAL A 292 14.07 -8.04 -3.09
CA VAL A 292 14.04 -6.92 -2.12
C VAL A 292 15.23 -6.92 -1.16
N ASP A 293 15.75 -8.11 -0.82
CA ASP A 293 16.93 -8.30 0.02
C ASP A 293 18.24 -8.31 -0.80
N GLY A 294 18.16 -8.00 -2.09
CA GLY A 294 19.27 -7.92 -3.01
C GLY A 294 19.80 -9.29 -3.46
N GLY A 295 21.12 -9.42 -3.51
CA GLY A 295 21.81 -10.65 -3.93
C GLY A 295 23.09 -10.36 -4.67
N THR A 296 23.67 -11.40 -5.28
CA THR A 296 24.98 -11.36 -5.97
C THR A 296 24.99 -10.41 -7.17
N HIS A 297 23.89 -10.33 -7.93
CA HIS A 297 23.73 -9.42 -9.07
C HIS A 297 23.77 -7.95 -8.64
N LEU A 298 23.05 -7.58 -7.58
CA LEU A 298 23.07 -6.23 -7.02
C LEU A 298 24.43 -5.89 -6.41
N SER A 299 25.05 -6.83 -5.68
CA SER A 299 26.40 -6.68 -5.17
C SER A 299 27.43 -6.43 -6.30
N GLY A 300 27.34 -7.20 -7.40
CA GLY A 300 28.18 -7.04 -8.58
C GLY A 300 28.02 -5.65 -9.22
N PHE A 301 26.76 -5.22 -9.42
CA PHE A 301 26.47 -3.88 -9.94
C PHE A 301 27.07 -2.77 -9.08
N ARG A 302 26.82 -2.80 -7.75
CA ARG A 302 27.33 -1.80 -6.81
C ARG A 302 28.85 -1.71 -6.80
N SER A 303 29.54 -2.86 -6.80
CA SER A 303 31.00 -2.93 -6.83
C SER A 303 31.56 -2.34 -8.15
N ALA A 304 30.97 -2.74 -9.28
CA ALA A 304 31.40 -2.29 -10.59
C ALA A 304 31.15 -0.79 -10.81
N LEU A 305 30.00 -0.29 -10.42
CA LEU A 305 29.66 1.12 -10.52
C LEU A 305 30.67 1.99 -9.74
N THR A 306 30.97 1.60 -8.51
CA THR A 306 31.96 2.29 -7.67
C THR A 306 33.34 2.28 -8.30
N ARG A 307 33.75 1.14 -8.84
CA ARG A 307 35.06 1.00 -9.53
C ARG A 307 35.14 1.84 -10.79
N SER A 308 34.11 1.81 -11.64
CA SER A 308 34.08 2.56 -12.90
C SER A 308 34.13 4.07 -12.68
N ILE A 309 33.41 4.58 -11.69
CA ILE A 309 33.40 6.00 -11.32
C ILE A 309 34.78 6.43 -10.79
N ASN A 310 35.38 5.65 -9.88
CA ASN A 310 36.71 5.95 -9.36
C ASN A 310 37.78 5.91 -10.43
N ASN A 311 37.72 4.94 -11.34
CA ASN A 311 38.67 4.83 -12.48
C ASN A 311 38.59 6.07 -13.40
N PHE A 312 37.39 6.47 -13.77
CA PHE A 312 37.20 7.66 -14.62
C PHE A 312 37.58 8.94 -13.86
N ALA A 313 37.22 9.09 -12.59
CA ALA A 313 37.59 10.25 -11.76
C ALA A 313 39.12 10.41 -11.68
N SER A 314 39.83 9.29 -11.55
CA SER A 314 41.31 9.25 -11.50
C SER A 314 41.94 9.58 -12.88
N SER A 315 41.47 8.96 -13.96
CA SER A 315 41.96 9.18 -15.33
C SER A 315 41.68 10.60 -15.82
N ALA A 316 40.53 11.16 -15.47
CA ALA A 316 40.11 12.52 -15.80
C ALA A 316 40.79 13.61 -14.93
N GLY A 317 41.63 13.24 -13.95
CA GLY A 317 42.34 14.15 -13.07
C GLY A 317 41.46 14.83 -11.99
N MET A 318 40.18 14.48 -11.87
CA MET A 318 39.21 15.17 -11.02
C MET A 318 39.51 15.04 -9.54
N LEU A 319 40.25 14.04 -9.11
CA LEU A 319 40.68 13.82 -7.71
C LEU A 319 41.93 14.60 -7.35
N LYS A 320 42.78 14.96 -8.33
CA LYS A 320 44.08 15.70 -8.12
C LYS A 320 43.88 17.18 -7.93
N GLU A 321 42.79 17.76 -8.44
CA GLU A 321 42.50 19.20 -8.32
C GLU A 321 42.00 19.60 -6.94
N GLN A 322 41.82 18.61 -6.01
CA GLN A 322 41.26 18.80 -4.69
C GLN A 322 42.36 19.01 -3.65
N LYS A 323 42.27 20.11 -2.88
CA LYS A 323 43.18 20.42 -1.75
C LYS A 323 43.19 19.38 -0.61
N ASP A 324 42.14 18.58 -0.49
CA ASP A 324 41.99 17.48 0.46
C ASP A 324 41.88 16.15 -0.32
N GLU A 325 42.54 15.10 0.14
CA GLU A 325 42.40 13.75 -0.38
C GLU A 325 40.95 13.24 -0.12
N VAL A 326 40.05 13.43 -1.10
CA VAL A 326 38.67 12.92 -1.02
C VAL A 326 38.64 11.51 -1.60
N THR A 327 38.29 10.53 -0.76
CA THR A 327 38.03 9.15 -1.20
C THR A 327 36.54 8.98 -1.48
N ILE A 328 36.20 8.67 -2.73
CA ILE A 328 34.84 8.36 -3.15
C ILE A 328 34.51 6.92 -2.75
N THR A 329 33.52 6.75 -1.91
CA THR A 329 33.02 5.43 -1.46
C THR A 329 31.77 5.01 -2.26
N GLY A 330 31.32 3.77 -2.07
CA GLY A 330 30.13 3.26 -2.70
C GLY A 330 28.87 4.08 -2.39
N ASP A 331 28.74 4.62 -1.17
CA ASP A 331 27.58 5.44 -0.78
C ASP A 331 27.58 6.78 -1.51
N ASP A 332 28.74 7.42 -1.67
CA ASP A 332 28.86 8.66 -2.40
C ASP A 332 28.49 8.50 -3.89
N VAL A 333 28.82 7.33 -4.44
CA VAL A 333 28.50 6.97 -5.84
C VAL A 333 27.00 6.75 -6.04
N ARG A 334 26.28 6.33 -5.04
CA ARG A 334 24.85 6.02 -5.13
C ARG A 334 23.93 7.18 -4.75
N GLU A 335 24.50 8.32 -4.33
CA GLU A 335 23.68 9.51 -4.04
C GLU A 335 23.03 10.05 -5.32
N GLY A 336 21.70 10.17 -5.31
CA GLY A 336 20.88 10.59 -6.45
C GLY A 336 20.78 9.54 -7.58
N LEU A 337 21.16 8.30 -7.32
CA LEU A 337 21.10 7.22 -8.30
C LEU A 337 19.71 6.57 -8.30
N VAL A 338 19.11 6.48 -9.48
CA VAL A 338 17.98 5.57 -9.78
C VAL A 338 18.47 4.51 -10.73
N ALA A 339 18.30 3.23 -10.38
CA ALA A 339 18.74 2.12 -11.21
C ALA A 339 17.80 0.93 -11.15
N VAL A 340 17.68 0.22 -12.26
CA VAL A 340 17.00 -1.08 -12.36
C VAL A 340 18.03 -2.09 -12.85
N VAL A 341 18.25 -3.14 -12.09
CA VAL A 341 19.17 -4.24 -12.39
C VAL A 341 18.33 -5.50 -12.62
N SER A 342 18.26 -5.98 -13.84
CA SER A 342 17.51 -7.17 -14.22
C SER A 342 18.47 -8.22 -14.77
N VAL A 343 18.41 -9.43 -14.21
CA VAL A 343 19.18 -10.57 -14.70
C VAL A 343 18.23 -11.72 -15.05
N ARG A 344 18.53 -12.42 -16.14
CA ARG A 344 17.85 -13.63 -16.57
C ARG A 344 18.84 -14.77 -16.58
N LEU A 345 18.57 -15.82 -15.84
CA LEU A 345 19.47 -16.98 -15.73
C LEU A 345 18.67 -18.28 -15.63
N PRO A 346 19.18 -19.37 -16.17
CA PRO A 346 18.62 -20.69 -15.93
C PRO A 346 18.85 -21.10 -14.47
N GLN A 347 17.84 -21.71 -13.83
CA GLN A 347 17.92 -22.28 -12.48
C GLN A 347 18.49 -21.34 -11.40
N PRO A 348 17.88 -20.13 -11.17
CA PRO A 348 18.32 -19.23 -10.12
C PRO A 348 18.15 -19.86 -8.75
N GLN A 349 19.11 -19.61 -7.85
CA GLN A 349 19.06 -20.03 -6.45
C GLN A 349 18.71 -18.82 -5.58
N PHE A 350 17.63 -18.92 -4.82
CA PHE A 350 17.18 -17.89 -3.90
C PHE A 350 17.31 -18.31 -2.43
N GLU A 351 17.43 -17.34 -1.55
CA GLU A 351 17.32 -17.53 -0.13
C GLU A 351 15.84 -17.57 0.28
N GLY A 352 15.34 -18.77 0.64
CA GLY A 352 13.97 -18.98 1.09
C GLY A 352 12.90 -19.01 -0.01
N GLN A 353 11.67 -19.32 0.40
CA GLN A 353 10.50 -19.47 -0.49
C GLN A 353 9.99 -18.13 -1.06
N THR A 354 10.20 -17.04 -0.34
CA THR A 354 9.79 -15.69 -0.76
C THR A 354 10.66 -15.12 -1.88
N LYS A 355 11.77 -15.78 -2.22
CA LYS A 355 12.71 -15.42 -3.29
C LYS A 355 13.29 -14.00 -3.15
N GLY A 356 13.34 -13.45 -1.93
CA GLY A 356 13.76 -12.07 -1.65
C GLY A 356 15.22 -11.78 -1.98
N LYS A 357 16.11 -12.80 -2.03
CA LYS A 357 17.54 -12.63 -2.27
C LYS A 357 18.08 -13.68 -3.22
N LEU A 358 18.83 -13.23 -4.24
CA LEU A 358 19.51 -14.12 -5.20
C LEU A 358 20.88 -14.58 -4.66
N ASN A 359 21.07 -15.89 -4.55
CA ASN A 359 22.32 -16.51 -4.06
C ASN A 359 23.17 -17.12 -5.16
N SER A 360 22.66 -17.25 -6.42
CA SER A 360 23.48 -17.73 -7.55
C SER A 360 24.76 -16.91 -7.71
N ASP A 361 25.90 -17.56 -7.93
CA ASP A 361 27.19 -16.86 -8.06
C ASP A 361 27.40 -16.23 -9.44
N ILE A 362 26.76 -15.07 -9.63
CA ILE A 362 26.86 -14.28 -10.87
C ILE A 362 27.46 -12.88 -10.65
N LYS A 363 28.03 -12.67 -9.44
CA LYS A 363 28.63 -11.37 -9.09
C LYS A 363 29.70 -10.95 -10.07
N GLY A 364 30.62 -11.89 -10.42
CA GLY A 364 31.71 -11.64 -11.35
C GLY A 364 31.26 -11.28 -12.76
N ASP A 365 30.24 -11.96 -13.27
CA ASP A 365 29.68 -11.73 -14.61
C ASP A 365 29.07 -10.32 -14.72
N VAL A 366 28.31 -9.91 -13.71
CA VAL A 366 27.73 -8.56 -13.63
C VAL A 366 28.83 -7.51 -13.50
N GLU A 367 29.81 -7.73 -12.61
CA GLU A 367 30.95 -6.80 -12.44
C GLU A 367 31.70 -6.57 -13.75
N GLN A 368 31.99 -7.63 -14.48
CA GLN A 368 32.76 -7.54 -15.73
C GLN A 368 31.98 -6.77 -16.78
N LEU A 369 30.72 -7.10 -17.02
CA LEU A 369 29.89 -6.43 -18.02
C LEU A 369 29.71 -4.94 -17.71
N VAL A 370 29.40 -4.61 -16.45
CA VAL A 370 29.19 -3.22 -16.04
C VAL A 370 30.45 -2.40 -16.16
N ASN A 371 31.62 -2.91 -15.72
CA ASN A 371 32.89 -2.20 -15.85
C ASN A 371 33.23 -1.91 -17.32
N GLU A 372 33.05 -2.90 -18.21
CA GLU A 372 33.28 -2.74 -19.64
C GLU A 372 32.38 -1.68 -20.28
N LYS A 373 31.06 -1.89 -20.13
CA LYS A 373 30.06 -1.04 -20.80
C LYS A 373 29.95 0.36 -20.22
N LEU A 374 30.05 0.49 -18.90
CA LEU A 374 30.00 1.80 -18.25
C LEU A 374 31.28 2.61 -18.51
N GLY A 375 32.46 1.95 -18.58
CA GLY A 375 33.70 2.59 -19.00
C GLY A 375 33.62 3.15 -20.42
N GLU A 376 33.20 2.33 -21.40
CA GLU A 376 32.93 2.77 -22.77
C GLU A 376 31.94 3.95 -22.83
N TRP A 377 30.90 3.91 -22.01
CA TRP A 377 29.89 4.97 -21.99
C TRP A 377 30.46 6.27 -21.46
N PHE A 378 31.22 6.23 -20.36
CA PHE A 378 31.84 7.42 -19.76
C PHE A 378 32.82 8.09 -20.73
N ASP A 379 33.60 7.30 -21.48
CA ASP A 379 34.54 7.83 -22.49
C ASP A 379 33.78 8.54 -23.62
N LYS A 380 32.67 7.97 -24.09
CA LYS A 380 31.83 8.56 -25.15
C LYS A 380 31.05 9.80 -24.68
N HIS A 381 30.69 9.86 -23.38
CA HIS A 381 29.84 10.93 -22.82
C HIS A 381 30.56 11.68 -21.67
N SER A 382 31.81 12.07 -21.91
CA SER A 382 32.72 12.61 -20.89
C SER A 382 32.16 13.84 -20.15
N THR A 383 31.36 14.70 -20.81
CA THR A 383 30.70 15.86 -20.16
C THR A 383 29.69 15.43 -19.14
N VAL A 384 28.85 14.44 -19.45
CA VAL A 384 27.85 13.91 -18.51
C VAL A 384 28.53 13.13 -17.38
N ALA A 385 29.55 12.32 -17.74
CA ALA A 385 30.36 11.60 -16.76
C ALA A 385 30.98 12.55 -15.72
N ARG A 386 31.52 13.69 -16.16
CA ARG A 386 32.08 14.72 -15.25
C ARG A 386 31.01 15.31 -14.31
N ARG A 387 29.76 15.54 -14.79
CA ARG A 387 28.65 16.00 -13.92
C ARG A 387 28.31 14.98 -12.85
N ILE A 388 28.16 13.69 -13.24
CA ILE A 388 27.88 12.60 -12.31
C ILE A 388 28.98 12.50 -11.25
N ILE A 389 30.25 12.52 -11.67
CA ILE A 389 31.39 12.39 -10.76
C ILE A 389 31.53 13.62 -9.86
N SER A 390 31.26 14.83 -10.36
CA SER A 390 31.23 16.03 -9.52
C SER A 390 30.22 15.87 -8.38
N LYS A 391 29.01 15.34 -8.66
CA LYS A 391 28.03 15.04 -7.61
C LYS A 391 28.56 14.00 -6.60
N CYS A 392 29.22 12.93 -7.06
CA CYS A 392 29.83 11.94 -6.17
C CYS A 392 30.95 12.55 -5.27
N ILE A 393 31.74 13.46 -5.81
CA ILE A 393 32.77 14.18 -5.03
C ILE A 393 32.11 15.08 -3.99
N ASP A 394 31.04 15.80 -4.35
CA ASP A 394 30.30 16.64 -3.42
C ASP A 394 29.63 15.83 -2.30
N ALA A 395 29.11 14.63 -2.63
CA ALA A 395 28.60 13.68 -1.65
C ALA A 395 29.71 13.21 -0.69
N ALA A 396 30.88 12.85 -1.22
CA ALA A 396 32.02 12.42 -0.42
C ALA A 396 32.51 13.52 0.55
N ARG A 397 32.55 14.77 0.09
CA ARG A 397 32.85 15.94 0.93
C ARG A 397 31.81 16.13 2.04
N ALA A 398 30.54 16.01 1.71
CA ALA A 398 29.45 16.12 2.68
C ALA A 398 29.54 15.03 3.75
N ARG A 399 29.81 13.81 3.34
CA ARG A 399 30.02 12.67 4.25
C ARG A 399 31.21 12.89 5.18
N GLU A 400 32.35 13.35 4.65
CA GLU A 400 33.53 13.64 5.44
C GLU A 400 33.30 14.79 6.45
N ALA A 401 32.62 15.85 6.04
CA ALA A 401 32.20 16.94 6.92
C ALA A 401 31.26 16.45 8.03
N ALA A 402 30.30 15.57 7.68
CA ALA A 402 29.40 14.96 8.65
C ALA A 402 30.16 14.05 9.63
N ARG A 403 31.15 13.29 9.18
CA ARG A 403 32.02 12.45 10.03
C ARG A 403 32.80 13.31 11.03
N LYS A 404 33.43 14.40 10.56
CA LYS A 404 34.16 15.34 11.42
C LYS A 404 33.24 15.99 12.47
N ALA A 405 32.03 16.39 12.07
CA ALA A 405 31.04 16.96 12.98
C ALA A 405 30.57 15.96 14.05
N ARG A 406 30.34 14.68 13.67
CA ARG A 406 30.00 13.60 14.64
C ARG A 406 31.14 13.35 15.62
N GLU A 407 32.37 13.29 15.17
CA GLU A 407 33.53 13.06 16.03
C GLU A 407 33.72 14.19 17.06
N LEU A 408 33.52 15.45 16.66
CA LEU A 408 33.53 16.59 17.56
C LEU A 408 32.40 16.54 18.59
N THR A 409 31.19 16.09 18.16
CA THR A 409 30.03 15.95 19.06
C THR A 409 30.27 14.79 20.05
N ARG A 410 30.84 13.65 19.59
CA ARG A 410 31.16 12.50 20.44
C ARG A 410 32.22 12.84 21.50
N ARG A 411 33.21 13.68 21.16
CA ARG A 411 34.21 14.17 22.14
C ARG A 411 33.55 15.08 23.19
N LYS A 412 32.54 15.87 22.82
CA LYS A 412 31.76 16.67 23.77
C LYS A 412 30.84 15.82 24.65
N SER A 413 30.19 14.81 24.10
CA SER A 413 29.29 13.90 24.84
C SER A 413 30.02 12.91 25.75
N ALA A 414 31.30 12.60 25.49
CA ALA A 414 32.13 11.77 26.38
C ALA A 414 32.43 12.46 27.74
N MET A 415 32.21 13.77 27.85
CA MET A 415 32.28 14.51 29.11
C MET A 415 30.94 14.62 29.84
N ASP A 416 29.79 14.27 29.16
CA ASP A 416 28.45 14.23 29.77
C ASP A 416 28.05 12.76 30.00
N SER A 417 27.85 12.39 31.25
CA SER A 417 27.78 11.01 31.76
C SER A 417 26.54 10.19 31.38
N SER A 418 25.63 10.63 30.53
CA SER A 418 24.38 9.89 30.21
C SER A 418 24.09 9.60 28.74
N GLY A 419 24.80 10.13 27.76
CA GLY A 419 24.64 9.75 26.32
C GLY A 419 23.26 9.92 25.67
N LEU A 420 22.22 10.18 26.46
CA LEU A 420 20.83 10.34 25.99
C LEU A 420 20.44 11.80 25.84
N PRO A 421 19.48 12.14 24.94
CA PRO A 421 19.00 13.51 24.81
C PRO A 421 18.42 14.03 26.15
N GLY A 422 18.82 15.19 26.60
CA GLY A 422 18.35 15.77 27.90
C GLY A 422 16.83 15.92 27.98
N LYS A 423 16.15 16.01 26.86
CA LYS A 423 14.67 16.09 26.77
C LYS A 423 13.96 14.75 26.77
N LEU A 424 14.68 13.62 26.57
CA LEU A 424 14.09 12.28 26.61
C LEU A 424 13.71 11.93 28.05
N ALA A 425 12.44 11.62 28.27
CA ALA A 425 11.98 10.97 29.49
C ALA A 425 11.95 9.46 29.27
N ASP A 426 13.05 8.77 29.60
CA ASP A 426 13.21 7.33 29.35
C ASP A 426 12.36 6.46 30.29
N CYS A 427 12.15 5.18 29.91
CA CYS A 427 11.46 4.17 30.69
C CYS A 427 12.45 3.34 31.54
N GLN A 428 11.91 2.55 32.48
CA GLN A 428 12.69 1.72 33.40
C GLN A 428 13.02 0.34 32.80
N GLU A 429 12.15 -0.17 31.93
CA GLU A 429 12.31 -1.47 31.25
C GLU A 429 13.51 -1.41 30.30
N ARG A 430 14.22 -2.53 30.19
CA ARG A 430 15.41 -2.64 29.35
C ARG A 430 15.26 -3.62 28.20
N ASP A 431 14.21 -4.44 28.23
CA ASP A 431 13.84 -5.29 27.09
C ASP A 431 13.15 -4.45 26.00
N PRO A 432 13.79 -4.22 24.83
CA PRO A 432 13.23 -3.40 23.77
C PRO A 432 11.87 -3.87 23.28
N ALA A 433 11.59 -5.17 23.37
CA ALA A 433 10.31 -5.75 22.94
C ALA A 433 9.14 -5.28 23.79
N ARG A 434 9.41 -4.84 25.02
CA ARG A 434 8.41 -4.31 25.96
C ARG A 434 8.40 -2.80 26.03
N CYS A 435 9.39 -2.11 25.41
CA CYS A 435 9.53 -0.66 25.48
C CYS A 435 8.83 0.04 24.33
N GLU A 436 8.22 1.18 24.66
CA GLU A 436 7.53 2.07 23.72
C GLU A 436 8.11 3.48 23.80
N LEU A 437 8.39 4.09 22.64
CA LEU A 437 8.79 5.50 22.55
C LEU A 437 7.67 6.31 21.91
N PHE A 438 7.14 7.27 22.63
CA PHE A 438 6.23 8.28 22.10
C PHE A 438 7.04 9.49 21.63
N VAL A 439 6.98 9.76 20.35
CA VAL A 439 7.51 10.98 19.74
C VAL A 439 6.37 11.99 19.68
N VAL A 440 6.42 12.99 20.55
CA VAL A 440 5.29 13.89 20.85
C VAL A 440 5.55 15.27 20.28
N GLU A 441 4.55 15.83 19.61
CA GLU A 441 4.58 17.20 19.11
C GLU A 441 4.44 18.20 20.26
N GLY A 442 5.43 19.09 20.38
CA GLY A 442 5.42 20.18 21.34
C GLY A 442 5.81 19.83 22.77
N GLU A 443 6.29 20.81 23.51
CA GLU A 443 6.69 20.65 24.92
C GLU A 443 5.49 20.55 25.86
N SER A 444 4.35 21.19 25.53
CA SER A 444 3.12 21.16 26.32
C SER A 444 2.50 19.75 26.35
N ALA A 445 2.25 19.18 25.18
CA ALA A 445 1.74 17.80 25.06
C ALA A 445 2.75 16.79 25.60
N GLY A 446 4.06 17.02 25.35
CA GLY A 446 5.13 16.23 25.92
C GLY A 446 5.15 16.23 27.45
N GLY A 447 4.81 17.38 28.10
CA GLY A 447 4.65 17.50 29.54
C GLY A 447 3.48 16.67 30.08
N SER A 448 2.30 16.77 29.46
CA SER A 448 1.12 15.96 29.81
C SER A 448 1.39 14.46 29.60
N ALA A 449 2.01 14.09 28.49
CA ALA A 449 2.39 12.69 28.20
C ALA A 449 3.38 12.14 29.23
N LYS A 450 4.39 12.95 29.61
CA LYS A 450 5.38 12.57 30.64
C LYS A 450 4.73 12.33 32.01
N MET A 451 3.71 13.09 32.37
CA MET A 451 2.97 12.89 33.60
C MET A 451 2.02 11.70 33.55
N GLY A 452 1.34 11.49 32.40
CA GLY A 452 0.34 10.43 32.21
C GLY A 452 0.91 9.04 31.92
N ARG A 453 2.15 8.93 31.45
CA ARG A 453 2.74 7.67 30.99
C ARG A 453 2.93 6.59 32.06
N ASP A 454 2.97 5.35 31.70
CA ASP A 454 3.55 4.31 32.54
C ASP A 454 5.09 4.36 32.42
N ARG A 455 5.74 4.81 33.51
CA ARG A 455 7.20 4.97 33.57
C ARG A 455 7.96 3.65 33.43
N LYS A 456 7.28 2.54 33.61
CA LYS A 456 7.92 1.22 33.56
C LYS A 456 8.37 0.93 32.13
N TYR A 457 7.52 1.14 31.12
CA TYR A 457 7.81 0.72 29.74
C TYR A 457 7.62 1.83 28.68
N GLN A 458 7.10 3.01 29.04
CA GLN A 458 6.87 4.10 28.10
C GLN A 458 7.89 5.21 28.26
N ALA A 459 8.55 5.57 27.16
CA ALA A 459 9.44 6.72 27.03
C ALA A 459 8.77 7.84 26.24
N ILE A 460 9.09 9.11 26.57
CA ILE A 460 8.56 10.30 25.89
C ILE A 460 9.70 11.14 25.34
N LEU A 461 9.64 11.46 24.06
CA LEU A 461 10.52 12.39 23.37
C LEU A 461 9.70 13.56 22.80
N PRO A 462 9.65 14.72 23.44
CA PRO A 462 9.02 15.90 22.87
C PRO A 462 9.87 16.50 21.76
N LEU A 463 9.23 16.96 20.67
CA LEU A 463 9.85 17.65 19.56
C LEU A 463 9.47 19.14 19.58
N LYS A 464 10.44 20.02 19.27
CA LYS A 464 10.20 21.47 19.17
C LYS A 464 9.76 21.85 17.75
N GLY A 465 8.47 21.67 17.46
CA GLY A 465 7.90 22.05 16.17
C GLY A 465 8.34 21.17 14.99
N LYS A 466 8.30 21.76 13.78
CA LYS A 466 8.58 21.05 12.53
C LYS A 466 10.05 20.65 12.45
N ILE A 467 10.31 19.38 12.16
CA ILE A 467 11.65 18.87 11.89
C ILE A 467 12.10 19.26 10.48
N LEU A 468 13.39 19.16 10.22
CA LEU A 468 13.96 19.40 8.91
C LEU A 468 13.37 18.42 7.89
N ASN A 469 12.96 18.93 6.71
CA ASN A 469 12.58 18.11 5.59
C ASN A 469 13.83 17.42 5.00
N VAL A 470 13.97 16.13 5.27
CA VAL A 470 15.14 15.33 4.86
C VAL A 470 15.12 15.00 3.35
N GLU A 471 13.99 15.16 2.67
CA GLU A 471 13.90 15.03 1.21
C GLU A 471 14.73 16.12 0.49
N LYS A 472 14.78 17.32 1.06
CA LYS A 472 15.48 18.49 0.53
C LYS A 472 16.84 18.78 1.18
N ALA A 473 17.20 18.03 2.20
CA ALA A 473 18.35 18.34 3.01
C ALA A 473 19.50 17.36 2.78
N ARG A 474 20.69 17.90 2.61
CA ARG A 474 21.91 17.10 2.59
C ARG A 474 22.13 16.41 3.95
N TYR A 475 22.76 15.27 3.92
CA TYR A 475 22.99 14.42 5.10
C TYR A 475 23.71 15.15 6.26
N ASP A 476 24.69 16.02 5.95
CA ASP A 476 25.42 16.84 6.94
C ASP A 476 24.49 17.83 7.65
N LYS A 477 23.58 18.51 6.92
CA LYS A 477 22.59 19.41 7.50
C LYS A 477 21.59 18.66 8.37
N MET A 478 21.17 17.48 7.91
CA MET A 478 20.27 16.62 8.69
C MET A 478 20.87 16.24 10.03
N LEU A 479 22.14 15.82 10.08
CA LEU A 479 22.84 15.47 11.31
C LEU A 479 23.16 16.70 12.18
N GLY A 480 23.16 17.89 11.59
CA GLY A 480 23.25 19.17 12.32
C GLY A 480 21.97 19.53 13.07
N HIS A 481 20.82 19.00 12.66
CA HIS A 481 19.51 19.35 13.22
C HIS A 481 19.27 18.68 14.58
N GLU A 482 18.95 19.47 15.60
CA GLU A 482 18.85 19.02 17.00
C GLU A 482 17.78 17.94 17.20
N GLU A 483 16.60 18.14 16.60
CA GLU A 483 15.47 17.22 16.76
C GLU A 483 15.74 15.85 16.12
N ILE A 484 16.35 15.83 14.93
CA ILE A 484 16.74 14.61 14.24
C ILE A 484 17.81 13.86 15.04
N ARG A 485 18.83 14.57 15.55
CA ARG A 485 19.83 13.95 16.42
C ARG A 485 19.21 13.36 17.68
N ALA A 486 18.24 14.06 18.27
CA ALA A 486 17.55 13.55 19.45
C ALA A 486 16.81 12.24 19.16
N ILE A 487 16.12 12.14 18.00
CA ILE A 487 15.46 10.90 17.56
C ILE A 487 16.48 9.79 17.38
N ILE A 488 17.55 10.01 16.60
CA ILE A 488 18.59 9.00 16.33
C ILE A 488 19.20 8.49 17.63
N THR A 489 19.55 9.40 18.55
CA THR A 489 20.16 9.06 19.85
C THR A 489 19.19 8.31 20.76
N ALA A 490 17.89 8.69 20.77
CA ALA A 490 16.86 8.00 21.55
C ALA A 490 16.66 6.57 21.07
N LEU A 491 16.61 6.35 19.74
CA LEU A 491 16.42 5.02 19.13
C LEU A 491 17.61 4.09 19.36
N GLY A 492 18.82 4.63 19.34
CA GLY A 492 20.04 3.85 19.57
C GLY A 492 20.54 3.04 18.38
N THR A 493 19.82 3.07 17.25
CA THR A 493 20.13 2.27 16.04
C THR A 493 21.31 2.81 15.23
N GLY A 494 21.77 4.03 15.52
CA GLY A 494 22.61 4.75 14.57
C GLY A 494 21.82 5.23 13.35
N ILE A 495 22.49 5.75 12.34
CA ILE A 495 21.90 6.20 11.08
C ILE A 495 22.92 6.12 9.94
N GLY A 496 22.45 5.84 8.73
CA GLY A 496 23.31 5.62 7.56
C GLY A 496 23.69 4.15 7.41
N LYS A 497 24.15 3.76 6.23
CA LYS A 497 24.34 2.35 5.87
C LYS A 497 25.40 1.62 6.71
N ASP A 498 26.43 2.34 7.18
CA ASP A 498 27.52 1.75 7.95
C ASP A 498 27.23 1.64 9.45
N ASP A 499 26.42 2.56 9.98
CA ASP A 499 26.19 2.67 11.42
C ASP A 499 24.79 2.20 11.86
N PHE A 500 23.83 2.10 10.92
CA PHE A 500 22.47 1.68 11.23
C PHE A 500 22.39 0.18 11.50
N ASP A 501 21.88 -0.15 12.67
CA ASP A 501 21.65 -1.52 13.09
C ASP A 501 20.29 -1.61 13.81
N ALA A 502 19.29 -2.15 13.14
CA ALA A 502 17.96 -2.32 13.71
C ALA A 502 17.95 -3.25 14.94
N GLY A 503 18.94 -4.14 15.07
CA GLY A 503 19.10 -5.00 16.26
C GLY A 503 19.46 -4.24 17.54
N LYS A 504 19.92 -2.98 17.42
CA LYS A 504 20.22 -2.10 18.55
C LYS A 504 19.06 -1.20 18.95
N LEU A 505 17.89 -1.36 18.31
CA LEU A 505 16.70 -0.56 18.61
C LEU A 505 16.29 -0.70 20.08
N ARG A 506 16.13 0.43 20.74
CA ARG A 506 15.79 0.47 22.19
C ARG A 506 14.30 0.35 22.48
N TYR A 507 13.45 0.57 21.49
CA TYR A 507 11.99 0.57 21.63
C TYR A 507 11.36 -0.12 20.42
N HIS A 508 10.74 -1.27 20.59
CA HIS A 508 10.09 -1.97 19.47
C HIS A 508 8.77 -1.35 19.02
N LYS A 509 8.24 -0.36 19.77
CA LYS A 509 7.13 0.47 19.30
C LYS A 509 7.53 1.93 19.34
N ILE A 510 7.59 2.54 18.18
CA ILE A 510 7.84 3.98 18.01
C ILE A 510 6.50 4.59 17.60
N ILE A 511 5.91 5.40 18.48
CA ILE A 511 4.54 5.90 18.32
C ILE A 511 4.61 7.39 18.04
N LEU A 512 4.20 7.79 16.86
CA LEU A 512 4.10 9.19 16.45
C LEU A 512 2.80 9.77 17.01
N MET A 513 2.92 10.78 17.85
CA MET A 513 1.79 11.42 18.52
C MET A 513 1.81 12.92 18.21
N THR A 514 1.05 13.30 17.19
CA THR A 514 0.95 14.67 16.65
C THR A 514 -0.46 15.20 16.83
N ASP A 515 -0.61 16.52 16.82
CA ASP A 515 -1.89 17.21 16.89
C ASP A 515 -2.80 16.83 15.70
N ALA A 516 -4.09 17.00 15.85
CA ALA A 516 -5.09 16.70 14.82
C ALA A 516 -5.33 17.89 13.85
N ASP A 517 -4.41 18.80 13.76
CA ASP A 517 -4.44 19.97 12.89
C ASP A 517 -3.53 19.82 11.65
N VAL A 518 -3.44 20.86 10.82
CA VAL A 518 -2.64 20.86 9.59
C VAL A 518 -1.13 20.81 9.90
N ASP A 519 -0.68 21.45 11.00
CA ASP A 519 0.72 21.45 11.40
C ASP A 519 1.14 20.08 11.92
N GLY A 520 0.31 19.41 12.74
CA GLY A 520 0.55 18.06 13.21
C GLY A 520 0.57 17.05 12.06
N SER A 521 -0.30 17.21 11.06
CA SER A 521 -0.29 16.38 9.84
C SER A 521 1.00 16.58 9.06
N HIS A 522 1.52 17.80 8.96
CA HIS A 522 2.80 18.10 8.32
C HIS A 522 3.99 17.51 9.11
N ILE A 523 4.01 17.63 10.44
CA ILE A 523 5.06 17.05 11.29
C ILE A 523 5.07 15.53 11.14
N ARG A 524 3.90 14.88 11.11
CA ARG A 524 3.76 13.45 10.85
C ARG A 524 4.35 13.05 9.51
N THR A 525 4.05 13.81 8.45
CA THR A 525 4.60 13.57 7.11
C THR A 525 6.12 13.72 7.10
N LEU A 526 6.68 14.74 7.77
CA LEU A 526 8.13 14.93 7.90
C LEU A 526 8.80 13.76 8.63
N LEU A 527 8.18 13.27 9.72
CA LEU A 527 8.68 12.12 10.48
C LEU A 527 8.63 10.83 9.63
N LEU A 528 7.53 10.61 8.93
CA LEU A 528 7.40 9.44 8.02
C LEU A 528 8.43 9.51 6.89
N THR A 529 8.67 10.71 6.31
CA THR A 529 9.73 10.92 5.31
C THR A 529 11.10 10.57 5.89
N PHE A 530 11.40 10.99 7.12
CA PHE A 530 12.65 10.67 7.80
C PHE A 530 12.83 9.14 7.97
N PHE A 531 11.81 8.44 8.49
CA PHE A 531 11.88 6.99 8.67
C PHE A 531 11.97 6.26 7.32
N PHE A 532 11.21 6.68 6.32
CA PHE A 532 11.23 6.07 4.99
C PHE A 532 12.59 6.22 4.30
N ARG A 533 13.21 7.42 4.39
CA ARG A 533 14.50 7.68 3.72
C ARG A 533 15.72 7.10 4.44
N HIS A 534 15.70 7.07 5.76
CA HIS A 534 16.91 6.77 6.54
C HIS A 534 16.82 5.57 7.46
N MET A 535 15.62 5.08 7.75
CA MET A 535 15.36 3.96 8.66
C MET A 535 14.23 3.06 8.15
N LYS A 536 14.21 2.79 6.83
CA LYS A 536 13.16 2.03 6.13
C LYS A 536 12.89 0.67 6.77
N GLU A 537 13.94 -0.02 7.20
CA GLU A 537 13.88 -1.31 7.89
C GLU A 537 13.00 -1.29 9.16
N LEU A 538 12.90 -0.15 9.86
CA LEU A 538 12.00 -0.02 11.02
C LEU A 538 10.52 -0.03 10.62
N ILE A 539 10.19 0.47 9.42
CA ILE A 539 8.84 0.39 8.86
C ILE A 539 8.57 -1.06 8.43
N GLU A 540 9.49 -1.67 7.70
CA GLU A 540 9.38 -3.04 7.18
C GLU A 540 9.25 -4.07 8.32
N ARG A 541 9.94 -3.86 9.44
CA ARG A 541 9.80 -4.68 10.66
C ARG A 541 8.58 -4.33 11.51
N GLY A 542 7.79 -3.33 11.12
CA GLY A 542 6.54 -2.96 11.80
C GLY A 542 6.72 -2.25 13.15
N HIS A 543 7.81 -1.50 13.34
CA HIS A 543 8.08 -0.78 14.58
C HIS A 543 7.44 0.61 14.66
N ILE A 544 6.94 1.16 13.53
CA ILE A 544 6.39 2.52 13.46
C ILE A 544 4.86 2.50 13.58
N TYR A 545 4.34 3.32 14.49
CA TYR A 545 2.92 3.46 14.78
C TYR A 545 2.51 4.93 14.81
N ILE A 546 1.24 5.19 14.51
CA ILE A 546 0.60 6.50 14.65
C ILE A 546 -0.47 6.38 15.73
N ALA A 547 -0.37 7.22 16.75
CA ALA A 547 -1.41 7.33 17.79
C ALA A 547 -2.70 7.90 17.19
N GLN A 548 -3.84 7.41 17.69
CA GLN A 548 -5.17 7.85 17.29
C GLN A 548 -5.88 8.50 18.49
N PRO A 549 -5.52 9.73 18.88
CA PRO A 549 -6.22 10.42 19.96
C PRO A 549 -7.67 10.71 19.56
N PRO A 550 -8.60 10.84 20.53
CA PRO A 550 -9.98 11.17 20.24
C PRO A 550 -10.09 12.64 19.78
N LEU A 551 -10.95 12.90 18.80
CA LEU A 551 -11.25 14.25 18.36
C LEU A 551 -12.31 14.93 19.24
N TYR A 552 -13.19 14.14 19.89
CA TYR A 552 -14.30 14.69 20.66
C TYR A 552 -14.39 14.08 22.05
N ARG A 553 -14.76 14.93 23.01
CA ARG A 553 -15.28 14.55 24.32
C ARG A 553 -16.74 14.97 24.38
N VAL A 554 -17.63 14.01 24.63
CA VAL A 554 -19.07 14.22 24.76
C VAL A 554 -19.49 13.92 26.20
N LYS A 555 -20.03 14.89 26.89
CA LYS A 555 -20.46 14.78 28.30
C LYS A 555 -21.96 15.04 28.43
N ARG A 556 -22.67 14.15 29.13
CA ARG A 556 -24.08 14.31 29.55
C ARG A 556 -24.19 14.02 31.04
N GLY A 557 -24.44 15.05 31.84
CA GLY A 557 -24.47 14.91 33.29
C GLY A 557 -23.16 14.35 33.84
N LYS A 558 -23.20 13.14 34.41
CA LYS A 558 -22.02 12.45 34.97
C LYS A 558 -21.34 11.50 33.97
N THR A 559 -21.95 11.20 32.83
CA THR A 559 -21.41 10.28 31.83
C THR A 559 -20.54 11.05 30.85
N GLU A 560 -19.34 10.55 30.61
CA GLU A 560 -18.36 11.10 29.66
C GLU A 560 -17.91 10.01 28.67
N LYS A 561 -17.83 10.35 27.39
CA LYS A 561 -17.36 9.45 26.35
C LYS A 561 -16.41 10.18 25.42
N TYR A 562 -15.30 9.51 25.05
CA TYR A 562 -14.33 9.96 24.07
C TYR A 562 -14.65 9.30 22.72
N ILE A 563 -14.57 10.08 21.65
CA ILE A 563 -14.95 9.69 20.29
C ILE A 563 -13.81 10.04 19.35
N ARG A 564 -13.42 9.10 18.50
CA ARG A 564 -12.21 9.17 17.69
C ARG A 564 -12.32 10.07 16.46
N ASP A 565 -13.46 9.97 15.77
CA ASP A 565 -13.64 10.63 14.47
C ASP A 565 -15.07 11.16 14.28
N ASP A 566 -15.23 11.96 13.21
CA ASP A 566 -16.52 12.57 12.87
C ASP A 566 -17.61 11.52 12.57
N ARG A 567 -17.26 10.34 12.04
CA ARG A 567 -18.23 9.28 11.73
C ARG A 567 -18.75 8.61 13.00
N GLU A 568 -17.86 8.30 13.93
CA GLU A 568 -18.24 7.77 15.25
C GLU A 568 -19.06 8.81 16.01
N PHE A 569 -18.64 10.10 15.93
CA PHE A 569 -19.38 11.21 16.54
C PHE A 569 -20.80 11.33 15.99
N ALA A 570 -20.96 11.34 14.67
CA ALA A 570 -22.27 11.41 14.04
C ALA A 570 -23.16 10.22 14.45
N ARG A 571 -22.60 9.02 14.47
CA ARG A 571 -23.32 7.80 14.86
C ARG A 571 -23.76 7.85 16.32
N GLU A 572 -22.87 8.24 17.22
CA GLU A 572 -23.19 8.33 18.65
C GLU A 572 -24.19 9.43 18.94
N LEU A 573 -24.01 10.60 18.32
CA LEU A 573 -24.96 11.72 18.43
C LEU A 573 -26.34 11.29 17.90
N MET A 574 -26.39 10.65 16.74
CA MET A 574 -27.63 10.20 16.12
C MET A 574 -28.33 9.13 16.96
N LYS A 575 -27.60 8.14 17.47
CA LYS A 575 -28.13 7.09 18.34
C LYS A 575 -28.81 7.72 19.55
N ARG A 576 -28.17 8.67 20.20
CA ARG A 576 -28.67 9.32 21.39
C ARG A 576 -29.80 10.32 21.10
N ALA A 577 -29.68 11.03 19.94
CA ALA A 577 -30.71 11.96 19.48
C ALA A 577 -32.03 11.25 19.23
N THR A 578 -32.01 9.99 18.82
CA THR A 578 -33.21 9.20 18.52
C THR A 578 -33.81 8.44 19.71
N GLU A 579 -33.12 8.41 20.86
CA GLU A 579 -33.63 7.72 22.07
C GLU A 579 -34.97 8.30 22.53
N ASP A 580 -35.15 9.62 22.45
CA ASP A 580 -36.33 10.33 22.97
C ASP A 580 -37.25 10.89 21.86
N HIS A 581 -36.91 10.65 20.59
CA HIS A 581 -37.69 11.18 19.46
C HIS A 581 -38.48 10.09 18.74
N VAL A 582 -39.67 10.44 18.28
CA VAL A 582 -40.51 9.64 17.39
C VAL A 582 -40.85 10.47 16.18
N VAL A 583 -40.59 9.96 14.98
CA VAL A 583 -40.96 10.61 13.71
C VAL A 583 -42.13 9.85 13.08
N LYS A 584 -43.19 10.58 12.74
CA LYS A 584 -44.36 10.04 12.06
C LYS A 584 -44.42 10.64 10.66
N ALA A 585 -44.38 9.81 9.64
CA ALA A 585 -44.62 10.20 8.25
C ALA A 585 -46.16 10.22 7.95
N LYS A 586 -46.56 10.86 6.88
CA LYS A 586 -47.96 11.06 6.47
C LYS A 586 -48.76 9.75 6.38
N GLU A 587 -48.16 8.67 5.93
CA GLU A 587 -48.83 7.38 5.74
C GLU A 587 -48.92 6.51 7.03
N GLY A 588 -48.69 7.11 8.19
CA GLY A 588 -48.81 6.43 9.48
C GLY A 588 -47.60 5.57 9.85
N VAL A 589 -46.50 5.65 9.10
CA VAL A 589 -45.26 4.98 9.45
C VAL A 589 -44.60 5.71 10.61
N ASN A 590 -44.39 4.97 11.71
CA ASN A 590 -43.65 5.48 12.86
C ASN A 590 -42.20 5.02 12.82
N LEU A 591 -41.28 5.97 12.90
CA LEU A 591 -39.86 5.72 13.04
C LEU A 591 -39.41 6.08 14.44
N GLU A 592 -38.84 5.12 15.16
CA GLU A 592 -38.34 5.28 16.55
C GLU A 592 -37.12 4.37 16.78
N GLY A 593 -36.31 4.71 17.77
CA GLY A 593 -35.16 3.92 18.21
C GLY A 593 -34.18 3.61 17.07
N ALA A 594 -33.77 2.33 16.94
CA ALA A 594 -32.77 1.92 15.95
C ALA A 594 -33.18 2.16 14.49
N ARG A 595 -34.50 2.07 14.17
CA ARG A 595 -34.98 2.34 12.79
C ARG A 595 -34.86 3.82 12.46
N LEU A 596 -35.18 4.69 13.39
CA LEU A 596 -35.01 6.14 13.22
C LEU A 596 -33.50 6.49 13.09
N THR A 597 -32.66 5.89 13.93
CA THR A 597 -31.21 6.08 13.87
C THR A 597 -30.66 5.72 12.49
N SER A 598 -30.98 4.52 11.99
CA SER A 598 -30.52 4.05 10.67
C SER A 598 -31.01 4.95 9.54
N PHE A 599 -32.28 5.34 9.58
CA PHE A 599 -32.86 6.23 8.59
C PHE A 599 -32.14 7.60 8.54
N LEU A 600 -31.95 8.24 9.70
CA LEU A 600 -31.30 9.56 9.75
C LEU A 600 -29.81 9.49 9.39
N LEU A 601 -29.12 8.39 9.70
CA LEU A 601 -27.74 8.18 9.25
C LEU A 601 -27.66 8.04 7.73
N ASN A 602 -28.60 7.34 7.10
CA ASN A 602 -28.69 7.24 5.65
C ASN A 602 -28.95 8.61 5.01
N VAL A 603 -29.82 9.43 5.60
CA VAL A 603 -30.07 10.80 5.16
C VAL A 603 -28.83 11.67 5.26
N GLN A 604 -28.09 11.59 6.38
CA GLN A 604 -26.87 12.35 6.57
C GLN A 604 -25.78 11.92 5.56
N GLU A 605 -25.63 10.62 5.31
CA GLU A 605 -24.70 10.11 4.32
C GLU A 605 -25.09 10.52 2.89
N TYR A 606 -26.41 10.50 2.60
CA TYR A 606 -26.95 10.99 1.32
C TYR A 606 -26.62 12.47 1.08
N GLU A 607 -26.83 13.33 2.08
CA GLU A 607 -26.49 14.76 1.98
C GLU A 607 -25.00 14.98 1.73
N ALA A 608 -24.15 14.26 2.46
CA ALA A 608 -22.71 14.35 2.29
C ALA A 608 -22.24 13.88 0.89
N ALA A 609 -22.79 12.77 0.40
CA ALA A 609 -22.48 12.24 -0.94
C ALA A 609 -23.05 13.16 -2.05
N SER A 610 -24.26 13.68 -1.86
CA SER A 610 -24.88 14.64 -2.78
C SER A 610 -24.07 15.94 -2.88
N ALA A 611 -23.60 16.47 -1.76
CA ALA A 611 -22.75 17.66 -1.73
C ALA A 611 -21.40 17.41 -2.44
N LYS A 612 -20.78 16.20 -2.28
CA LYS A 612 -19.54 15.82 -2.97
C LYS A 612 -19.76 15.77 -4.49
N LEU A 613 -20.78 15.09 -4.95
CA LEU A 613 -21.12 15.00 -6.38
C LEU A 613 -21.54 16.35 -6.96
N GLY A 614 -22.27 17.18 -6.17
CA GLY A 614 -22.66 18.54 -6.55
C GLY A 614 -21.47 19.46 -6.79
N ARG A 615 -20.39 19.34 -6.00
CA ARG A 615 -19.13 20.05 -6.25
C ARG A 615 -18.49 19.62 -7.57
N ARG A 616 -18.50 18.32 -7.87
CA ARG A 616 -17.99 17.79 -9.15
C ARG A 616 -18.81 18.27 -10.35
N LEU A 617 -20.13 18.30 -10.23
CA LEU A 617 -21.04 18.82 -11.24
C LEU A 617 -21.20 20.35 -11.19
N ARG A 618 -20.55 21.03 -10.25
CA ARG A 618 -20.61 22.48 -9.99
C ARG A 618 -22.04 23.04 -9.87
N GLU A 619 -23.02 22.18 -9.69
CA GLU A 619 -24.43 22.52 -9.55
C GLU A 619 -25.16 21.45 -8.71
N PRO A 620 -25.38 21.72 -7.42
CA PRO A 620 -26.01 20.75 -6.51
C PRO A 620 -27.39 20.28 -6.94
N GLY A 621 -28.19 21.17 -7.56
CA GLY A 621 -29.53 20.83 -8.02
C GLY A 621 -29.57 19.80 -9.14
N LEU A 622 -28.49 19.63 -9.90
CA LEU A 622 -28.35 18.57 -10.90
C LEU A 622 -28.27 17.17 -10.28
N VAL A 623 -27.72 17.07 -9.07
CA VAL A 623 -27.57 15.77 -8.41
C VAL A 623 -28.91 15.17 -8.05
N GLU A 624 -29.82 15.97 -7.48
CA GLU A 624 -31.17 15.52 -7.13
C GLU A 624 -31.91 15.02 -8.37
N LEU A 625 -31.89 15.80 -9.45
CA LEU A 625 -32.52 15.45 -10.72
C LEU A 625 -31.90 14.19 -11.36
N LEU A 626 -30.59 14.06 -11.30
CA LEU A 626 -29.89 12.89 -11.82
C LEU A 626 -30.26 11.63 -11.01
N VAL A 627 -30.35 11.73 -9.69
CA VAL A 627 -30.80 10.65 -8.82
C VAL A 627 -32.27 10.27 -9.11
N GLU A 628 -33.16 11.26 -9.25
CA GLU A 628 -34.58 11.04 -9.58
C GLU A 628 -34.81 10.48 -10.99
N SER A 629 -33.90 10.79 -11.95
CA SER A 629 -34.00 10.28 -13.33
C SER A 629 -33.90 8.76 -13.43
N GLY A 630 -33.20 8.13 -12.47
CA GLY A 630 -33.00 6.69 -12.42
C GLY A 630 -31.95 6.16 -13.39
N LEU A 631 -31.16 7.02 -14.04
CA LEU A 631 -30.08 6.60 -14.95
C LEU A 631 -28.99 5.88 -14.15
N GLU A 632 -28.81 4.58 -14.38
CA GLU A 632 -27.95 3.73 -13.54
C GLU A 632 -27.08 2.76 -14.36
N LYS A 633 -27.48 2.45 -15.59
CA LYS A 633 -26.86 1.47 -16.46
C LYS A 633 -26.26 2.12 -17.70
N LYS A 634 -25.22 1.51 -18.28
CA LYS A 634 -24.62 1.97 -19.53
C LYS A 634 -25.66 2.07 -20.65
N THR A 635 -26.59 1.11 -20.70
CA THR A 635 -27.71 1.10 -21.66
C THR A 635 -28.62 2.31 -21.57
N ASP A 636 -28.69 2.98 -20.42
CA ASP A 636 -29.49 4.20 -20.25
C ASP A 636 -28.90 5.39 -21.02
N PHE A 637 -27.63 5.29 -21.42
CA PHE A 637 -26.90 6.30 -22.22
C PHE A 637 -26.77 5.90 -23.70
N GLU A 638 -27.15 4.69 -24.08
CA GLU A 638 -27.24 4.25 -25.49
C GLU A 638 -28.47 4.86 -26.17
N ASP A 639 -29.56 5.09 -25.44
CA ASP A 639 -30.80 5.68 -25.94
C ASP A 639 -30.99 7.11 -25.38
N LYS A 640 -31.44 8.01 -26.23
CA LYS A 640 -31.75 9.42 -25.89
C LYS A 640 -32.90 9.60 -24.92
N LYS A 641 -33.84 8.64 -24.84
CA LYS A 641 -35.12 8.83 -24.11
C LYS A 641 -34.97 9.16 -22.63
N GLY A 642 -34.04 8.49 -21.94
CA GLY A 642 -33.76 8.77 -20.54
C GLY A 642 -33.21 10.18 -20.34
N LEU A 643 -32.29 10.56 -21.19
CA LEU A 643 -31.65 11.88 -21.16
C LEU A 643 -32.61 12.99 -21.55
N GLU A 644 -33.52 12.78 -22.52
CA GLU A 644 -34.59 13.73 -22.90
C GLU A 644 -35.59 13.95 -21.75
N LYS A 645 -35.88 12.88 -20.99
CA LYS A 645 -36.73 12.98 -19.80
C LYS A 645 -36.06 13.84 -18.72
N LEU A 646 -34.77 13.65 -18.50
CA LEU A 646 -33.97 14.42 -17.54
C LEU A 646 -33.93 15.91 -17.97
N LEU A 647 -33.68 16.20 -19.26
CA LEU A 647 -33.71 17.59 -19.75
C LEU A 647 -35.07 18.26 -19.55
N LYS A 648 -36.16 17.57 -19.86
CA LYS A 648 -37.54 18.11 -19.63
C LYS A 648 -37.84 18.31 -18.13
N GLN A 649 -37.28 17.53 -17.24
CA GLN A 649 -37.38 17.77 -15.81
C GLN A 649 -36.56 19.00 -15.40
N LEU A 650 -35.37 19.16 -15.96
CA LEU A 650 -34.50 20.31 -15.73
C LEU A 650 -35.13 21.64 -16.16
N GLU A 651 -35.82 21.67 -17.32
CA GLU A 651 -36.55 22.88 -17.81
C GLU A 651 -37.65 23.34 -16.85
N LYS A 652 -38.21 22.44 -16.03
CA LYS A 652 -39.22 22.75 -15.02
C LYS A 652 -38.64 23.30 -13.72
N THR A 653 -37.35 23.23 -13.55
CA THR A 653 -36.65 23.72 -12.34
C THR A 653 -36.26 25.19 -12.52
N LYS A 654 -35.89 25.81 -11.40
CA LYS A 654 -35.33 27.16 -11.40
C LYS A 654 -33.85 27.21 -11.83
N LEU A 655 -33.26 26.06 -12.15
CA LEU A 655 -31.89 25.95 -12.65
C LEU A 655 -31.85 26.50 -14.08
N LYS A 656 -31.16 27.61 -14.29
CA LYS A 656 -30.97 28.22 -15.61
C LYS A 656 -29.81 27.56 -16.36
N LEU A 657 -29.95 26.28 -16.68
CA LEU A 657 -28.95 25.51 -17.40
C LEU A 657 -29.48 25.18 -18.81
N ASP A 658 -28.72 25.58 -19.83
CA ASP A 658 -29.00 25.23 -21.21
C ASP A 658 -28.24 23.94 -21.56
N GLY A 659 -28.96 22.80 -21.57
CA GLY A 659 -28.43 21.49 -21.82
C GLY A 659 -28.74 20.96 -23.21
N LYS A 660 -27.76 20.34 -23.87
CA LYS A 660 -27.91 19.68 -25.17
C LYS A 660 -27.47 18.24 -25.08
N ILE A 661 -28.26 17.35 -25.69
CA ILE A 661 -27.85 15.96 -25.87
C ILE A 661 -26.93 15.88 -27.08
N VAL A 662 -25.72 15.37 -26.84
CA VAL A 662 -24.67 15.16 -27.83
C VAL A 662 -24.35 13.68 -27.86
N PHE A 663 -24.00 13.13 -29.02
CA PHE A 663 -23.51 11.79 -29.18
C PHE A 663 -21.97 11.83 -29.07
N ASP A 664 -21.42 11.09 -28.13
CA ASP A 664 -19.99 10.89 -27.97
C ASP A 664 -19.54 9.72 -28.85
N GLU A 665 -18.86 10.01 -29.95
CA GLU A 665 -18.40 9.03 -30.93
C GLU A 665 -17.33 8.08 -30.36
N GLU A 666 -16.51 8.57 -29.40
CA GLU A 666 -15.44 7.79 -28.78
C GLU A 666 -15.97 6.64 -27.93
N HIS A 667 -17.02 6.89 -27.16
CA HIS A 667 -17.63 5.89 -26.29
C HIS A 667 -18.94 5.28 -26.84
N SER A 668 -19.40 5.77 -28.00
CA SER A 668 -20.67 5.35 -28.62
C SER A 668 -21.90 5.53 -27.71
N LEU A 669 -21.93 6.59 -26.92
CA LEU A 669 -22.95 6.90 -25.92
C LEU A 669 -23.49 8.32 -26.09
N HIS A 670 -24.68 8.58 -25.57
CA HIS A 670 -25.22 9.94 -25.50
C HIS A 670 -24.86 10.59 -24.16
N GLU A 671 -24.57 11.88 -24.18
CA GLU A 671 -24.33 12.70 -23.00
C GLU A 671 -25.11 14.01 -23.05
N ILE A 672 -25.38 14.60 -21.88
CA ILE A 672 -25.90 15.97 -21.79
C ILE A 672 -24.73 16.89 -21.55
N GLN A 673 -24.53 17.86 -22.44
CA GLN A 673 -23.53 18.92 -22.25
C GLN A 673 -24.27 20.22 -21.90
N PHE A 674 -23.77 20.92 -20.89
CA PHE A 674 -24.27 22.23 -20.46
C PHE A 674 -23.32 23.31 -20.94
N GLY A 675 -23.90 24.41 -21.44
CA GLY A 675 -23.18 25.59 -21.92
C GLY A 675 -22.66 26.48 -20.78
N PRO A 676 -21.99 27.60 -21.14
CA PRO A 676 -21.54 28.59 -20.17
C PRO A 676 -22.67 29.06 -19.24
N PRO A 677 -22.36 29.39 -17.95
CA PRO A 677 -21.03 29.55 -17.38
C PRO A 677 -20.36 28.24 -16.91
N HIS A 678 -21.04 27.14 -16.99
CA HIS A 678 -20.60 25.90 -16.35
C HIS A 678 -20.43 24.74 -17.33
N SER A 679 -19.46 24.72 -18.19
CA SER A 679 -19.21 23.62 -19.16
C SER A 679 -19.13 22.25 -18.48
N GLN A 680 -20.26 21.59 -18.22
CA GLN A 680 -20.36 20.29 -17.54
C GLN A 680 -21.03 19.26 -18.40
N LYS A 681 -20.85 18.01 -18.02
CA LYS A 681 -21.41 16.87 -18.71
C LYS A 681 -22.11 15.92 -17.73
N ILE A 682 -23.29 15.44 -18.10
CA ILE A 682 -23.88 14.25 -17.51
C ILE A 682 -23.72 13.14 -18.53
N ASN A 683 -22.85 12.18 -18.21
CA ASN A 683 -22.53 11.06 -19.07
C ASN A 683 -22.33 9.76 -18.23
N TRP A 684 -22.06 8.68 -18.92
CA TRP A 684 -21.80 7.39 -18.27
C TRP A 684 -20.63 7.47 -17.27
N ALA A 685 -19.59 8.23 -17.55
CA ALA A 685 -18.46 8.40 -16.63
C ALA A 685 -18.89 8.97 -15.27
N VAL A 686 -19.93 9.82 -15.21
CA VAL A 686 -20.53 10.32 -13.96
C VAL A 686 -21.41 9.24 -13.31
N ALA A 687 -22.27 8.58 -14.10
CA ALA A 687 -23.22 7.59 -13.59
C ALA A 687 -22.56 6.27 -13.15
N SER A 688 -21.40 5.95 -13.67
CA SER A 688 -20.62 4.76 -13.31
C SER A 688 -19.82 4.92 -12.01
N THR A 689 -19.67 6.16 -11.51
CA THR A 689 -18.87 6.41 -10.29
C THR A 689 -19.44 5.72 -9.05
N ALA A 690 -18.54 5.25 -8.19
CA ALA A 690 -18.91 4.65 -6.90
C ALA A 690 -19.73 5.62 -6.02
N GLU A 691 -19.43 6.92 -6.10
CA GLU A 691 -20.18 7.96 -5.40
C GLU A 691 -21.65 8.02 -5.87
N TYR A 692 -21.90 8.03 -7.18
CA TYR A 692 -23.25 8.07 -7.70
C TYR A 692 -24.02 6.78 -7.40
N LYS A 693 -23.40 5.61 -7.57
CA LYS A 693 -24.01 4.32 -7.23
C LYS A 693 -24.38 4.25 -5.73
N ARG A 694 -23.46 4.71 -4.85
CA ARG A 694 -23.75 4.81 -3.41
C ARG A 694 -24.92 5.75 -3.13
N LEU A 695 -24.93 6.91 -3.77
CA LEU A 695 -25.99 7.91 -3.64
C LEU A 695 -27.35 7.34 -4.05
N ARG A 696 -27.40 6.60 -5.16
CA ARG A 696 -28.61 5.90 -5.62
C ARG A 696 -29.09 4.84 -4.62
N GLY A 697 -28.16 4.05 -4.07
CA GLY A 697 -28.50 3.06 -3.04
C GLY A 697 -29.10 3.70 -1.78
N LEU A 698 -28.53 4.81 -1.32
CA LEU A 698 -29.05 5.58 -0.19
C LEU A 698 -30.40 6.22 -0.51
N ALA A 699 -30.60 6.77 -1.72
CA ALA A 699 -31.88 7.33 -2.14
C ALA A 699 -33.00 6.29 -2.08
N LYS A 700 -32.76 5.06 -2.57
CA LYS A 700 -33.73 3.95 -2.51
C LYS A 700 -34.10 3.58 -1.05
N GLN A 701 -33.11 3.60 -0.13
CA GLN A 701 -33.36 3.31 1.30
C GLN A 701 -34.11 4.44 2.00
N ILE A 702 -33.90 5.67 1.59
CA ILE A 702 -34.59 6.84 2.15
C ILE A 702 -36.01 6.92 1.62
N GLU A 703 -36.24 6.61 0.34
CA GLU A 703 -37.54 6.69 -0.34
C GLU A 703 -38.62 5.88 0.36
N GLU A 704 -38.28 4.72 0.93
CA GLU A 704 -39.21 3.87 1.70
C GLU A 704 -39.93 4.61 2.83
N PHE A 705 -39.29 5.62 3.42
CA PHE A 705 -39.80 6.37 4.57
C PHE A 705 -39.98 7.87 4.29
N ASN A 706 -39.69 8.33 3.07
CA ASN A 706 -39.73 9.76 2.71
C ASN A 706 -41.15 10.19 2.26
N HIS A 707 -42.10 10.18 3.18
CA HIS A 707 -43.48 10.57 2.97
C HIS A 707 -43.83 11.83 3.77
N PRO A 708 -43.53 13.06 3.29
CA PRO A 708 -43.84 14.30 4.00
C PRO A 708 -45.35 14.58 4.05
N PRO A 709 -45.83 15.40 5.02
CA PRO A 709 -45.07 16.02 6.10
C PRO A 709 -44.74 15.06 7.25
N PHE A 710 -43.61 15.36 7.90
CA PHE A 710 -43.13 14.61 9.05
C PHE A 710 -43.51 15.30 10.36
N THR A 711 -44.07 14.57 11.31
CA THR A 711 -44.27 15.05 12.67
C THR A 711 -43.24 14.46 13.61
N VAL A 712 -42.34 15.30 14.11
CA VAL A 712 -41.33 14.94 15.12
C VAL A 712 -41.92 15.19 16.49
N ALA A 713 -41.95 14.18 17.32
CA ALA A 713 -42.43 14.24 18.72
C ALA A 713 -41.32 13.92 19.71
N ARG A 714 -41.18 14.75 20.77
CA ARG A 714 -40.30 14.54 21.93
C ARG A 714 -40.98 14.98 23.19
N ASN A 715 -41.12 14.13 24.21
CA ASN A 715 -41.68 14.46 25.54
C ASN A 715 -43.05 15.15 25.53
N GLY A 716 -43.86 14.91 24.50
CA GLY A 716 -45.17 15.54 24.32
C GLY A 716 -45.20 16.73 23.35
N ASP A 717 -44.10 17.36 23.08
CA ASP A 717 -43.97 18.42 22.07
C ASP A 717 -43.99 17.83 20.67
N LYS A 718 -44.63 18.50 19.74
CA LYS A 718 -44.77 18.09 18.33
C LYS A 718 -44.38 19.23 17.39
N VAL A 719 -43.50 18.93 16.42
CA VAL A 719 -43.06 19.85 15.39
C VAL A 719 -43.24 19.18 14.02
N THR A 720 -43.82 19.90 13.07
CA THR A 720 -44.00 19.42 11.69
C THR A 720 -42.90 19.95 10.78
N LYS A 721 -42.35 19.06 9.92
CA LYS A 721 -41.32 19.38 8.93
C LYS A 721 -41.71 18.83 7.58
N GLU A 722 -41.43 19.60 6.52
CA GLU A 722 -41.80 19.25 5.13
C GLU A 722 -40.70 18.44 4.42
N LYS A 723 -39.45 18.54 4.87
CA LYS A 723 -38.29 17.83 4.29
C LYS A 723 -37.63 16.93 5.33
N VAL A 724 -37.15 15.79 4.86
CA VAL A 724 -36.41 14.85 5.71
C VAL A 724 -35.11 15.45 6.26
N THR A 725 -34.46 16.34 5.48
CA THR A 725 -33.28 17.09 5.91
C THR A 725 -33.56 18.03 7.08
N ASP A 726 -34.75 18.65 7.10
CA ASP A 726 -35.18 19.51 8.19
C ASP A 726 -35.50 18.69 9.46
N VAL A 727 -35.96 17.43 9.29
CA VAL A 727 -36.11 16.48 10.39
C VAL A 727 -34.77 16.14 11.01
N LEU A 728 -33.78 15.80 10.17
CA LEU A 728 -32.42 15.51 10.60
C LEU A 728 -31.83 16.68 11.39
N ASN A 729 -31.85 17.87 10.79
CA ASN A 729 -31.28 19.06 11.42
C ASN A 729 -31.96 19.40 12.76
N TYR A 730 -33.29 19.31 12.82
CA TYR A 730 -34.05 19.57 14.05
C TYR A 730 -33.69 18.60 15.17
N ILE A 731 -33.65 17.28 14.87
CA ILE A 731 -33.34 16.25 15.88
C ILE A 731 -31.89 16.40 16.37
N VAL A 732 -30.95 16.66 15.47
CA VAL A 732 -29.52 16.86 15.80
C VAL A 732 -29.32 18.10 16.66
N GLU A 733 -29.94 19.23 16.28
CA GLU A 733 -29.82 20.49 17.06
C GLU A 733 -30.48 20.39 18.43
N ASP A 734 -31.62 19.71 18.52
CA ASP A 734 -32.30 19.51 19.78
C ASP A 734 -31.50 18.59 20.71
N ALA A 735 -30.91 17.52 20.17
CA ALA A 735 -30.07 16.62 20.94
C ALA A 735 -28.78 17.29 21.43
N LYS A 736 -28.17 18.17 20.63
CA LYS A 736 -26.95 18.88 21.02
C LYS A 736 -27.12 19.70 22.29
N LYS A 737 -28.33 20.16 22.59
CA LYS A 737 -28.63 20.96 23.83
C LYS A 737 -28.40 20.18 25.10
N ASP A 738 -28.50 18.85 25.06
CA ASP A 738 -28.35 17.96 26.22
C ASP A 738 -26.86 17.59 26.47
N PHE A 739 -25.96 17.95 25.55
CA PHE A 739 -24.56 17.56 25.59
C PHE A 739 -23.62 18.75 25.74
N THR A 740 -22.59 18.57 26.53
CA THR A 740 -21.36 19.38 26.41
C THR A 740 -20.41 18.67 25.49
N ILE A 741 -20.19 19.24 24.29
CA ILE A 741 -19.30 18.71 23.29
C ILE A 741 -18.04 19.54 23.29
N THR A 742 -16.89 18.90 23.54
CA THR A 742 -15.57 19.52 23.42
C THR A 742 -14.87 18.86 22.23
N ARG A 743 -14.42 19.66 21.25
CA ARG A 743 -13.54 19.19 20.17
C ARG A 743 -12.11 19.52 20.56
N PHE A 744 -11.24 18.51 20.59
CA PHE A 744 -9.81 18.70 20.79
C PHE A 744 -9.17 19.10 19.47
N LYS A 745 -8.46 20.21 19.43
CA LYS A 745 -7.65 20.65 18.29
C LYS A 745 -6.23 20.13 18.38
N GLY A 746 -5.70 20.02 19.61
CA GLY A 746 -4.36 19.52 19.86
C GLY A 746 -4.27 18.71 21.15
N LEU A 747 -3.21 17.91 21.24
CA LEU A 747 -2.87 17.08 22.41
C LEU A 747 -2.58 17.92 23.67
N GLY A 748 -2.12 19.14 23.48
CA GLY A 748 -1.87 20.10 24.56
C GLY A 748 -3.12 20.55 25.32
N GLU A 749 -4.31 20.33 24.75
CA GLU A 749 -5.61 20.59 25.40
C GLU A 749 -6.02 19.46 26.35
N MET A 750 -5.37 18.30 26.28
CA MET A 750 -5.65 17.14 27.11
C MET A 750 -4.77 17.15 28.37
N ASN A 751 -5.37 16.91 29.53
CA ASN A 751 -4.60 16.66 30.74
C ASN A 751 -3.96 15.25 30.73
N ALA A 752 -3.09 14.98 31.71
CA ALA A 752 -2.32 13.74 31.78
C ALA A 752 -3.23 12.48 31.88
N GLU A 753 -4.32 12.54 32.63
CA GLU A 753 -5.28 11.44 32.81
C GLU A 753 -6.05 11.17 31.52
N GLN A 754 -6.57 12.20 30.86
CA GLN A 754 -7.25 12.09 29.58
C GLN A 754 -6.35 11.48 28.50
N LEU A 755 -5.10 11.94 28.42
CA LEU A 755 -4.14 11.44 27.45
C LEU A 755 -3.77 9.99 27.74
N TRP A 756 -3.66 9.61 29.00
CA TRP A 756 -3.45 8.22 29.41
C TRP A 756 -4.64 7.34 28.98
N ASP A 757 -5.85 7.66 29.43
CA ASP A 757 -7.02 6.83 29.23
C ASP A 757 -7.40 6.60 27.76
N THR A 758 -7.11 7.58 26.91
CA THR A 758 -7.56 7.58 25.51
C THR A 758 -6.49 7.19 24.50
N THR A 759 -5.21 7.49 24.80
CA THR A 759 -4.15 7.46 23.77
C THR A 759 -2.91 6.65 24.18
N MET A 760 -2.59 6.59 25.49
CA MET A 760 -1.35 5.96 25.94
C MET A 760 -1.56 4.60 26.60
N ASN A 761 -2.68 4.36 27.26
CA ASN A 761 -2.98 3.09 27.91
C ASN A 761 -3.10 1.96 26.88
N ALA A 762 -2.29 0.93 27.02
CA ALA A 762 -2.21 -0.20 26.09
C ALA A 762 -3.55 -0.95 25.93
N ASP A 763 -4.40 -0.94 26.95
CA ASP A 763 -5.67 -1.68 26.97
C ASP A 763 -6.82 -0.93 26.24
N THR A 764 -6.74 0.40 26.14
CA THR A 764 -7.85 1.25 25.63
C THR A 764 -7.50 2.02 24.36
N ARG A 765 -6.21 2.26 24.12
CA ARG A 765 -5.74 3.06 22.96
C ARG A 765 -5.94 2.35 21.62
N THR A 766 -6.02 3.14 20.58
CA THR A 766 -5.94 2.67 19.20
C THR A 766 -4.65 3.18 18.54
N LEU A 767 -3.90 2.28 17.92
CA LEU A 767 -2.69 2.60 17.16
C LEU A 767 -2.86 2.14 15.71
N LEU A 768 -2.45 2.98 14.77
CA LEU A 768 -2.31 2.61 13.36
C LEU A 768 -0.86 2.20 13.10
N GLN A 769 -0.61 0.94 12.74
CA GLN A 769 0.71 0.48 12.32
C GLN A 769 1.01 0.99 10.93
N VAL A 770 2.17 1.60 10.74
CA VAL A 770 2.64 2.06 9.43
C VAL A 770 3.21 0.85 8.69
N LYS A 771 2.68 0.58 7.50
CA LYS A 771 3.12 -0.49 6.61
C LYS A 771 3.63 0.10 5.31
N LEU A 772 4.64 -0.52 4.73
CA LEU A 772 5.14 -0.20 3.40
C LEU A 772 4.66 -1.29 2.44
N GLU A 773 3.49 -1.07 1.84
CA GLU A 773 2.87 -2.02 0.91
C GLU A 773 3.43 -1.86 -0.50
N ASP A 774 3.69 -0.62 -0.91
CA ASP A 774 4.23 -0.23 -2.22
C ASP A 774 5.39 0.74 -2.05
N ALA A 775 6.62 0.26 -2.29
CA ALA A 775 7.81 1.10 -2.19
C ALA A 775 7.89 2.13 -3.33
N VAL A 776 7.36 1.82 -4.52
CA VAL A 776 7.39 2.73 -5.69
C VAL A 776 6.36 3.84 -5.50
N ALA A 777 5.13 3.49 -5.12
CA ALA A 777 4.11 4.49 -4.84
C ALA A 777 4.48 5.37 -3.64
N ALA A 778 5.10 4.81 -2.60
CA ALA A 778 5.63 5.59 -1.49
C ALA A 778 6.75 6.55 -1.93
N GLU A 779 7.67 6.10 -2.81
CA GLU A 779 8.69 6.95 -3.41
C GLU A 779 8.08 8.12 -4.16
N ASP A 780 7.10 7.86 -5.03
CA ASP A 780 6.42 8.89 -5.82
C ASP A 780 5.69 9.90 -4.93
N ILE A 781 4.98 9.43 -3.91
CA ILE A 781 4.25 10.27 -2.96
C ILE A 781 5.20 11.16 -2.16
N PHE A 782 6.26 10.61 -1.56
CA PHE A 782 7.22 11.42 -0.79
C PHE A 782 7.97 12.42 -1.68
N THR A 783 8.38 12.02 -2.89
CA THR A 783 9.01 12.92 -3.86
C THR A 783 8.06 14.04 -4.29
N THR A 784 6.81 13.75 -4.56
CA THR A 784 5.80 14.74 -4.97
C THR A 784 5.48 15.73 -3.84
N LEU A 785 5.20 15.22 -2.64
CA LEU A 785 4.77 16.04 -1.52
C LEU A 785 5.92 16.81 -0.87
N MET A 786 7.07 16.15 -0.71
CA MET A 786 8.18 16.65 0.10
C MET A 786 9.38 17.12 -0.73
N GLY A 787 9.44 16.76 -2.02
CA GLY A 787 10.52 17.13 -2.94
C GLY A 787 10.52 18.61 -3.37
N GLU A 788 11.48 19.00 -4.21
CA GLU A 788 11.65 20.39 -4.65
C GLU A 788 10.66 20.80 -5.73
N ASN A 789 10.17 19.86 -6.54
CA ASN A 789 9.29 20.15 -7.68
C ASN A 789 7.92 20.67 -7.23
N VAL A 790 7.73 21.98 -7.38
CA VAL A 790 6.48 22.67 -7.01
C VAL A 790 5.34 22.32 -7.95
N GLU A 791 5.62 22.15 -9.25
CA GLU A 791 4.59 21.88 -10.26
C GLU A 791 3.94 20.50 -10.08
N ALA A 792 4.75 19.46 -9.78
CA ALA A 792 4.23 18.13 -9.48
C ALA A 792 3.32 18.16 -8.24
N ARG A 793 3.71 18.93 -7.21
CA ARG A 793 2.90 19.10 -5.98
C ARG A 793 1.62 19.88 -6.26
N ARG A 794 1.68 20.96 -7.06
CA ARG A 794 0.50 21.72 -7.47
C ARG A 794 -0.50 20.83 -8.19
N LYS A 795 -0.03 20.05 -9.16
CA LYS A 795 -0.86 19.12 -9.90
C LYS A 795 -1.50 18.08 -8.98
N PHE A 796 -0.75 17.52 -8.06
CA PHE A 796 -1.28 16.59 -7.05
C PHE A 796 -2.40 17.21 -6.23
N ILE A 797 -2.24 18.47 -5.78
CA ILE A 797 -3.26 19.20 -5.02
C ILE A 797 -4.51 19.44 -5.89
N GLU A 798 -4.33 19.85 -7.15
CA GLU A 798 -5.43 20.08 -8.10
C GLU A 798 -6.21 18.80 -8.39
N ASP A 799 -5.51 17.71 -8.65
CA ASP A 799 -6.11 16.39 -8.95
C ASP A 799 -6.90 15.81 -7.75
N ASN A 800 -6.46 16.10 -6.51
CA ASN A 800 -7.09 15.60 -5.28
C ASN A 800 -7.91 16.66 -4.53
N ALA A 801 -8.12 17.85 -5.10
CA ALA A 801 -8.82 18.96 -4.43
C ALA A 801 -10.24 18.63 -3.97
N LEU A 802 -10.93 17.73 -4.70
CA LEU A 802 -12.30 17.31 -4.37
C LEU A 802 -12.38 16.33 -3.19
N GLU A 803 -11.26 15.73 -2.80
CA GLU A 803 -11.18 14.78 -1.68
C GLU A 803 -10.95 15.48 -0.34
N VAL A 804 -10.58 16.74 -0.36
CA VAL A 804 -10.32 17.53 0.86
C VAL A 804 -11.62 17.73 1.63
N VAL A 805 -11.66 17.22 2.85
CA VAL A 805 -12.86 17.30 3.73
C VAL A 805 -12.76 18.47 4.70
N ASN A 806 -11.56 18.79 5.18
CA ASN A 806 -11.32 19.87 6.13
C ASN A 806 -10.22 20.80 5.59
N LEU A 807 -10.60 21.96 5.14
CA LEU A 807 -9.69 23.09 4.94
C LEU A 807 -9.74 23.92 6.22
N ASP A 808 -8.61 24.06 6.89
CA ASP A 808 -8.44 25.02 7.97
C ASP A 808 -8.14 26.38 7.29
N ILE A 809 -9.22 27.12 6.99
CA ILE A 809 -9.16 28.46 6.36
C ILE A 809 -9.37 29.51 7.43
#